data_f6eed44ed50287745e1397ec27a44306
#
_entry.id   f6eed44ed50287745e1397ec27a44306
#
_cell.length_a   1.000
_cell.length_b   1.000
_cell.length_c   1.000
_cell.angle_alpha   90.00
_cell.angle_beta   90.00
_cell.angle_gamma   90.00
#
_symmetry.space_group_name_H-M   'P 1'
#
loop_
_entity.id
_entity.type
_entity.pdbx_description
1 polymer ?
#
loop_
_entity_poly.entity_id
_entity_poly.type
_entity_poly.pdbx_seq_one_letter_code
_entity_poly.pdbx_strand_id
1 'polypeptide(L)'
;MPRALDRLRIGIEEWLDAERDQLVLWLPVAFGGGIAAWFVLPDPRSWLAVLWGCAAVALAAGGLSSGGRAARTIAVGAVVLAGGLALTWWRAERVAAPVLAWPAVALVRGQVEQAEPLVARGLVRLTIRTEAGLGLPPRLRINLAVADVPRGVGGGAVIQLRARLMPPPDAPVPGAYDFARVAWFAGIGATGRGFAPVGVVRPAPAGGGLRARLTDHITARLDGSRGGIAAALATGDEGAITSSDSEAMRRAGLAHLLSVSGLHITAAVGATMLLVMRLLALWPWLAIRVRLPLVAAAAGAAAAIGYTWLTGSQVPTIRSCVASLLVLAALVLGREAVTLRLVAAGAMAVLIAWPDALTGASFQLSFTAIAAIVALHEHPRVEAWFAPRDEGRLSGMVRGLASLLLTGVVVEAALMPIAVYHFHKAGLYGAAANIVAIPLTTFVVMPLEAAALLLDGVGWGGPIWWATDLALRLLLAIAHSVAAAPGSSLALPSMPSAAFALMVAGGLWLALWRTRWRRLGLLPLAIGAAWAWLTPPPDILVTGDGRHMAVRIGGGLALLRDRSGDYTRDMLAENGGVETALLLTEQTGARCTRDACAVDLETHGQRWRVLATRSSYRLDRAELTAACARADVVVSERRLPGACRPRWLKLDASILRRTGGVAITFRTGQVITARREGDAHPWLVAALVKPPPVRT
;
A
#
# COMPACT_ATOMS: atom_id res chain seq x y z
N MET A 1 -26.03 -21.74 38.26
CA MET A 1 -25.65 -21.43 36.87
C MET A 1 -26.71 -20.63 36.07
N PRO A 2 -28.03 -20.92 36.04
CA PRO A 2 -28.97 -20.19 35.19
C PRO A 2 -29.01 -18.66 35.48
N ARG A 3 -29.05 -18.25 36.74
CA ARG A 3 -29.08 -16.82 37.14
C ARG A 3 -27.85 -16.01 36.73
N ALA A 4 -26.66 -16.63 36.57
CA ALA A 4 -25.45 -15.95 36.11
C ALA A 4 -25.48 -15.71 34.58
N LEU A 5 -25.97 -16.67 33.82
CA LEU A 5 -26.17 -16.56 32.36
C LEU A 5 -27.24 -15.51 32.03
N ASP A 6 -28.34 -15.45 32.81
CA ASP A 6 -29.38 -14.44 32.62
C ASP A 6 -28.85 -13.03 32.90
N ARG A 7 -28.06 -12.84 33.97
CA ARG A 7 -27.43 -11.54 34.27
C ARG A 7 -26.45 -11.13 33.16
N LEU A 8 -25.67 -12.07 32.66
CA LEU A 8 -24.73 -11.80 31.56
C LEU A 8 -25.48 -11.39 30.28
N ARG A 9 -26.58 -12.11 29.97
CA ARG A 9 -27.43 -11.80 28.82
C ARG A 9 -28.05 -10.40 28.94
N ILE A 10 -28.63 -10.08 30.10
CA ILE A 10 -29.22 -8.76 30.37
C ILE A 10 -28.13 -7.68 30.23
N GLY A 11 -26.95 -7.86 30.82
CA GLY A 11 -25.87 -6.89 30.74
C GLY A 11 -25.33 -6.67 29.30
N ILE A 12 -25.34 -7.72 28.48
CA ILE A 12 -24.98 -7.61 27.05
C ILE A 12 -26.05 -6.83 26.27
N GLU A 13 -27.34 -7.13 26.51
CA GLU A 13 -28.45 -6.41 25.86
C GLU A 13 -28.46 -4.92 26.24
N GLU A 14 -28.28 -4.59 27.51
CA GLU A 14 -28.18 -3.20 28.00
C GLU A 14 -26.98 -2.47 27.40
N TRP A 15 -25.83 -3.13 27.30
CA TRP A 15 -24.65 -2.57 26.64
C TRP A 15 -24.88 -2.32 25.16
N LEU A 16 -25.44 -3.28 24.42
CA LEU A 16 -25.75 -3.13 22.99
C LEU A 16 -26.85 -2.08 22.77
N ASP A 17 -27.75 -1.87 23.75
CA ASP A 17 -28.72 -0.79 23.66
C ASP A 17 -28.06 0.59 23.84
N ALA A 18 -27.15 0.71 24.79
CA ALA A 18 -26.36 1.92 24.98
C ALA A 18 -25.47 2.26 23.75
N GLU A 19 -25.01 1.25 23.01
CA GLU A 19 -24.14 1.38 21.83
C GLU A 19 -24.90 1.22 20.50
N ARG A 20 -26.23 1.23 20.51
CA ARG A 20 -27.07 0.97 19.32
C ARG A 20 -26.67 1.80 18.10
N ASP A 21 -26.29 3.05 18.33
CA ASP A 21 -25.89 3.99 17.30
C ASP A 21 -24.53 3.67 16.69
N GLN A 22 -23.69 2.90 17.39
CA GLN A 22 -22.36 2.48 16.95
C GLN A 22 -22.38 1.15 16.18
N LEU A 23 -23.43 0.33 16.33
CA LEU A 23 -23.51 -0.99 15.71
C LEU A 23 -23.37 -0.94 14.17
N VAL A 24 -23.86 0.13 13.53
CA VAL A 24 -23.75 0.34 12.08
C VAL A 24 -22.27 0.47 11.63
N LEU A 25 -21.39 1.02 12.49
CA LEU A 25 -19.97 1.17 12.21
C LEU A 25 -19.24 -0.17 12.08
N TRP A 26 -19.81 -1.24 12.68
CA TRP A 26 -19.24 -2.58 12.61
C TRP A 26 -19.60 -3.35 11.34
N LEU A 27 -20.52 -2.84 10.50
CA LEU A 27 -20.85 -3.47 9.22
C LEU A 27 -19.64 -3.56 8.28
N PRO A 28 -18.91 -2.45 7.97
CA PRO A 28 -17.70 -2.55 7.14
C PRO A 28 -16.59 -3.36 7.82
N VAL A 29 -16.53 -3.42 9.16
CA VAL A 29 -15.57 -4.26 9.88
C VAL A 29 -15.89 -5.75 9.70
N ALA A 30 -17.16 -6.16 9.86
CA ALA A 30 -17.58 -7.53 9.61
C ALA A 30 -17.36 -7.92 8.13
N PHE A 31 -17.72 -7.04 7.21
CA PHE A 31 -17.50 -7.24 5.77
C PHE A 31 -16.01 -7.39 5.43
N GLY A 32 -15.17 -6.49 5.97
CA GLY A 32 -13.72 -6.56 5.87
C GLY A 32 -13.15 -7.83 6.51
N GLY A 33 -13.74 -8.29 7.62
CA GLY A 33 -13.40 -9.58 8.24
C GLY A 33 -13.62 -10.76 7.30
N GLY A 34 -14.69 -10.77 6.52
CA GLY A 34 -14.95 -11.77 5.48
C GLY A 34 -13.94 -11.70 4.33
N ILE A 35 -13.61 -10.49 3.88
CA ILE A 35 -12.56 -10.28 2.87
C ILE A 35 -11.21 -10.79 3.41
N ALA A 36 -10.84 -10.41 4.63
CA ALA A 36 -9.60 -10.85 5.27
C ALA A 36 -9.55 -12.37 5.43
N ALA A 37 -10.66 -13.01 5.80
CA ALA A 37 -10.77 -14.46 5.91
C ALA A 37 -10.45 -15.14 4.57
N TRP A 38 -10.95 -14.60 3.45
CA TRP A 38 -10.63 -15.14 2.13
C TRP A 38 -9.12 -15.07 1.82
N PHE A 39 -8.44 -13.97 2.13
CA PHE A 39 -7.00 -13.82 1.91
C PHE A 39 -6.12 -14.63 2.87
N VAL A 40 -6.61 -14.91 4.07
CA VAL A 40 -5.85 -15.65 5.11
C VAL A 40 -6.03 -17.14 4.98
N LEU A 41 -7.19 -17.61 4.59
CA LEU A 41 -7.50 -19.04 4.48
C LEU A 41 -7.00 -19.59 3.14
N PRO A 42 -6.31 -20.75 3.11
CA PRO A 42 -5.53 -21.16 1.95
C PRO A 42 -6.34 -21.77 0.79
N ASP A 43 -7.55 -22.28 1.03
CA ASP A 43 -8.23 -23.14 0.06
C ASP A 43 -9.77 -23.00 0.08
N PRO A 44 -10.45 -23.40 -1.02
CA PRO A 44 -11.91 -23.32 -1.12
C PRO A 44 -12.67 -24.10 -0.04
N ARG A 45 -12.10 -25.16 0.55
CA ARG A 45 -12.78 -25.93 1.60
C ARG A 45 -12.86 -25.09 2.88
N SER A 46 -11.79 -24.40 3.21
CA SER A 46 -11.78 -23.49 4.37
C SER A 46 -12.70 -22.28 4.15
N TRP A 47 -12.77 -21.74 2.91
CA TRP A 47 -13.72 -20.64 2.57
C TRP A 47 -15.16 -21.10 2.72
N LEU A 48 -15.52 -22.30 2.20
CA LEU A 48 -16.84 -22.89 2.36
C LEU A 48 -17.17 -23.17 3.83
N ALA A 49 -16.22 -23.66 4.62
CA ALA A 49 -16.42 -23.88 6.04
C ALA A 49 -16.81 -22.59 6.78
N VAL A 50 -16.16 -21.45 6.45
CA VAL A 50 -16.54 -20.15 7.02
C VAL A 50 -17.94 -19.73 6.56
N LEU A 51 -18.28 -19.90 5.26
CA LEU A 51 -19.62 -19.56 4.76
C LEU A 51 -20.72 -20.39 5.45
N TRP A 52 -20.52 -21.71 5.60
CA TRP A 52 -21.46 -22.59 6.31
C TRP A 52 -21.52 -22.25 7.82
N GLY A 53 -20.37 -21.95 8.43
CA GLY A 53 -20.33 -21.50 9.83
C GLY A 53 -21.12 -20.20 10.04
N CYS A 54 -20.96 -19.21 9.16
CA CYS A 54 -21.74 -17.99 9.19
C CYS A 54 -23.24 -18.23 8.99
N ALA A 55 -23.61 -19.11 8.07
CA ALA A 55 -25.01 -19.49 7.84
C ALA A 55 -25.61 -20.17 9.10
N ALA A 56 -24.89 -21.12 9.69
CA ALA A 56 -25.32 -21.78 10.92
C ALA A 56 -25.48 -20.79 12.10
N VAL A 57 -24.53 -19.86 12.28
CA VAL A 57 -24.60 -18.81 13.31
C VAL A 57 -25.80 -17.90 13.06
N ALA A 58 -26.02 -17.46 11.82
CA ALA A 58 -27.16 -16.60 11.47
C ALA A 58 -28.50 -17.28 11.73
N LEU A 59 -28.65 -18.57 11.35
CA LEU A 59 -29.85 -19.38 11.59
C LEU A 59 -30.07 -19.64 13.08
N ALA A 60 -29.02 -20.01 13.81
CA ALA A 60 -29.11 -20.22 15.25
C ALA A 60 -29.52 -18.94 16.00
N ALA A 61 -28.90 -17.81 15.65
CA ALA A 61 -29.23 -16.51 16.23
C ALA A 61 -30.67 -16.07 15.86
N GLY A 62 -31.17 -16.38 14.65
CA GLY A 62 -32.52 -16.11 14.22
C GLY A 62 -33.57 -17.03 14.84
N GLY A 63 -33.26 -18.32 15.00
CA GLY A 63 -34.19 -19.34 15.46
C GLY A 63 -34.23 -19.51 17.01
N LEU A 64 -33.09 -19.36 17.67
CA LEU A 64 -32.99 -19.57 19.13
C LEU A 64 -33.28 -18.30 19.93
N SER A 65 -33.41 -17.15 19.32
CA SER A 65 -33.55 -15.89 20.02
C SER A 65 -35.02 -15.48 20.17
N SER A 66 -35.40 -15.12 21.38
CA SER A 66 -36.61 -14.35 21.71
C SER A 66 -36.57 -12.91 21.13
N GLY A 67 -35.88 -12.66 20.02
CA GLY A 67 -35.82 -11.36 19.35
C GLY A 67 -34.85 -10.32 19.96
N GLY A 68 -33.90 -10.73 20.82
CA GLY A 68 -32.90 -9.84 21.42
C GLY A 68 -32.02 -9.13 20.42
N ARG A 69 -31.48 -7.95 20.80
CA ARG A 69 -30.57 -7.13 19.99
C ARG A 69 -29.27 -7.87 19.68
N ALA A 70 -28.73 -8.58 20.69
CA ALA A 70 -27.50 -9.38 20.55
C ALA A 70 -27.62 -10.41 19.43
N ALA A 71 -28.70 -11.18 19.41
CA ALA A 71 -28.95 -12.19 18.39
C ALA A 71 -29.06 -11.57 16.99
N ARG A 72 -29.76 -10.45 16.84
CA ARG A 72 -29.87 -9.74 15.57
C ARG A 72 -28.53 -9.22 15.12
N THR A 73 -27.73 -8.64 16.01
CA THR A 73 -26.37 -8.13 15.70
C THR A 73 -25.45 -9.25 15.23
N ILE A 74 -25.48 -10.41 15.92
CA ILE A 74 -24.69 -11.59 15.56
C ILE A 74 -25.14 -12.13 14.18
N ALA A 75 -26.44 -12.27 13.96
CA ALA A 75 -26.96 -12.75 12.68
C ALA A 75 -26.56 -11.83 11.51
N VAL A 76 -26.76 -10.51 11.66
CA VAL A 76 -26.37 -9.52 10.65
C VAL A 76 -24.85 -9.54 10.43
N GLY A 77 -24.05 -9.58 11.51
CA GLY A 77 -22.60 -9.66 11.42
C GLY A 77 -22.11 -10.88 10.66
N ALA A 78 -22.71 -12.06 10.93
CA ALA A 78 -22.39 -13.31 10.24
C ALA A 78 -22.73 -13.23 8.72
N VAL A 79 -23.91 -12.71 8.37
CA VAL A 79 -24.33 -12.54 6.96
C VAL A 79 -23.42 -11.57 6.24
N VAL A 80 -23.08 -10.44 6.85
CA VAL A 80 -22.21 -9.41 6.25
C VAL A 80 -20.79 -9.94 6.08
N LEU A 81 -20.27 -10.71 7.04
CA LEU A 81 -18.95 -11.38 6.93
C LEU A 81 -18.96 -12.38 5.76
N ALA A 82 -19.97 -13.24 5.68
CA ALA A 82 -20.13 -14.18 4.58
C ALA A 82 -20.22 -13.44 3.22
N GLY A 83 -20.91 -12.31 3.18
CA GLY A 83 -20.99 -11.45 1.98
C GLY A 83 -19.62 -10.90 1.54
N GLY A 84 -18.78 -10.48 2.48
CA GLY A 84 -17.42 -10.01 2.19
C GLY A 84 -16.53 -11.11 1.61
N LEU A 85 -16.57 -12.31 2.18
CA LEU A 85 -15.84 -13.46 1.68
C LEU A 85 -16.33 -13.87 0.28
N ALA A 86 -17.63 -14.04 0.11
CA ALA A 86 -18.25 -14.47 -1.15
C ALA A 86 -17.98 -13.47 -2.28
N LEU A 87 -18.09 -12.15 -2.00
CA LEU A 87 -17.82 -11.11 -2.99
C LEU A 87 -16.34 -11.14 -3.43
N THR A 88 -15.42 -11.33 -2.48
CA THR A 88 -13.97 -11.38 -2.80
C THR A 88 -13.65 -12.58 -3.68
N TRP A 89 -14.20 -13.75 -3.34
CA TRP A 89 -14.05 -14.97 -4.14
C TRP A 89 -14.61 -14.79 -5.55
N TRP A 90 -15.87 -14.33 -5.66
CA TRP A 90 -16.48 -14.03 -6.94
C TRP A 90 -15.68 -13.03 -7.78
N ARG A 91 -15.18 -11.95 -7.14
CA ARG A 91 -14.36 -10.94 -7.81
C ARG A 91 -13.06 -11.54 -8.34
N ALA A 92 -12.38 -12.35 -7.53
CA ALA A 92 -11.12 -12.99 -7.91
C ALA A 92 -11.29 -13.92 -9.12
N GLU A 93 -12.42 -14.63 -9.22
CA GLU A 93 -12.75 -15.46 -10.38
C GLU A 93 -13.15 -14.62 -11.61
N ARG A 94 -13.91 -13.55 -11.39
CA ARG A 94 -14.37 -12.68 -12.49
C ARG A 94 -13.23 -11.95 -13.20
N VAL A 95 -12.19 -11.55 -12.46
CA VAL A 95 -11.03 -10.85 -13.04
C VAL A 95 -9.96 -11.82 -13.55
N ALA A 96 -10.20 -13.12 -13.45
CA ALA A 96 -9.25 -14.15 -13.85
C ALA A 96 -8.78 -13.94 -15.28
N ALA A 97 -7.48 -13.81 -15.45
CA ALA A 97 -6.84 -13.69 -16.74
C ALA A 97 -5.69 -14.73 -16.84
N PRO A 98 -5.42 -15.25 -18.05
CA PRO A 98 -4.29 -16.16 -18.24
C PRO A 98 -2.96 -15.49 -17.83
N VAL A 99 -2.10 -16.25 -17.15
CA VAL A 99 -0.78 -15.81 -16.69
C VAL A 99 0.30 -16.56 -17.47
N LEU A 100 1.40 -15.89 -17.80
CA LEU A 100 2.54 -16.50 -18.47
C LEU A 100 3.14 -17.62 -17.61
N ALA A 101 3.40 -18.80 -18.19
CA ALA A 101 3.86 -19.98 -17.45
C ALA A 101 5.32 -19.88 -16.98
N TRP A 102 6.19 -19.35 -17.84
CA TRP A 102 7.64 -19.21 -17.61
C TRP A 102 8.22 -18.04 -18.40
N PRO A 103 9.39 -17.54 -17.99
CA PRO A 103 10.05 -16.45 -18.69
C PRO A 103 10.31 -16.77 -20.17
N ALA A 104 9.97 -15.81 -21.04
CA ALA A 104 10.17 -15.94 -22.49
C ALA A 104 10.52 -14.60 -23.14
N VAL A 105 11.19 -14.65 -24.28
CA VAL A 105 11.32 -13.49 -25.15
C VAL A 105 10.26 -13.64 -26.24
N ALA A 106 9.40 -12.65 -26.38
CA ALA A 106 8.30 -12.69 -27.33
C ALA A 106 8.18 -11.35 -28.09
N LEU A 107 7.59 -11.43 -29.29
CA LEU A 107 7.12 -10.26 -30.00
C LEU A 107 5.76 -9.86 -29.44
N VAL A 108 5.69 -8.66 -28.88
CA VAL A 108 4.47 -8.08 -28.31
C VAL A 108 3.93 -7.07 -29.30
N ARG A 109 2.68 -7.22 -29.68
CA ARG A 109 1.90 -6.23 -30.44
C ARG A 109 0.62 -5.95 -29.69
N GLY A 110 0.29 -4.66 -29.52
CA GLY A 110 -0.90 -4.29 -28.78
C GLY A 110 -1.04 -2.79 -28.57
N GLN A 111 -2.19 -2.44 -28.00
CA GLN A 111 -2.52 -1.07 -27.67
C GLN A 111 -1.99 -0.70 -26.30
N VAL A 112 -1.28 0.40 -26.22
CA VAL A 112 -0.85 1.02 -24.95
C VAL A 112 -2.09 1.59 -24.24
N GLU A 113 -2.45 1.03 -23.10
CA GLU A 113 -3.51 1.57 -22.26
C GLU A 113 -3.01 2.74 -21.43
N GLN A 114 -1.77 2.60 -20.90
CA GLN A 114 -1.14 3.59 -20.05
C GLN A 114 0.38 3.62 -20.30
N ALA A 115 0.94 4.82 -20.36
CA ALA A 115 2.37 5.06 -20.38
C ALA A 115 2.72 5.95 -19.19
N GLU A 116 3.55 5.44 -18.28
CA GLU A 116 4.01 6.13 -17.07
C GLU A 116 5.50 6.42 -17.20
N PRO A 117 5.93 7.66 -17.39
CA PRO A 117 7.32 8.02 -17.33
C PRO A 117 7.87 7.79 -15.90
N LEU A 118 8.98 7.10 -15.78
CA LEU A 118 9.73 6.92 -14.55
C LEU A 118 11.11 7.56 -14.75
N VAL A 119 11.10 8.89 -14.91
CA VAL A 119 12.25 9.67 -15.34
C VAL A 119 13.45 9.47 -14.43
N ALA A 120 13.21 9.44 -13.10
CA ALA A 120 14.26 9.18 -12.11
C ALA A 120 14.96 7.83 -12.27
N ARG A 121 14.32 6.85 -12.96
CA ARG A 121 14.87 5.52 -13.24
C ARG A 121 15.31 5.35 -14.70
N GLY A 122 15.18 6.38 -15.52
CA GLY A 122 15.44 6.32 -16.94
C GLY A 122 14.54 5.34 -17.71
N LEU A 123 13.31 5.10 -17.23
CA LEU A 123 12.39 4.11 -17.78
C LEU A 123 11.03 4.74 -18.09
N VAL A 124 10.31 4.12 -19.02
CA VAL A 124 8.86 4.30 -19.22
C VAL A 124 8.19 2.96 -18.99
N ARG A 125 7.18 2.96 -18.14
CA ARG A 125 6.34 1.80 -17.86
C ARG A 125 5.12 1.83 -18.77
N LEU A 126 4.96 0.80 -19.57
CA LEU A 126 3.83 0.63 -20.47
C LEU A 126 2.92 -0.48 -19.98
N THR A 127 1.62 -0.18 -19.84
CA THR A 127 0.57 -1.20 -19.72
C THR A 127 -0.03 -1.40 -21.11
N ILE A 128 0.09 -2.61 -21.64
CA ILE A 128 -0.26 -2.94 -23.03
C ILE A 128 -1.35 -3.98 -23.03
N ARG A 129 -2.44 -3.71 -23.76
CA ARG A 129 -3.43 -4.70 -24.14
C ARG A 129 -2.98 -5.37 -25.42
N THR A 130 -2.67 -6.65 -25.36
CA THR A 130 -2.17 -7.44 -26.49
C THR A 130 -3.26 -7.71 -27.50
N GLU A 131 -2.88 -7.82 -28.78
CA GLU A 131 -3.78 -8.32 -29.82
C GLU A 131 -4.06 -9.82 -29.62
N ALA A 132 -5.28 -10.23 -29.93
CA ALA A 132 -5.67 -11.65 -29.87
C ALA A 132 -4.85 -12.49 -30.85
N GLY A 133 -4.62 -13.76 -30.51
CA GLY A 133 -3.92 -14.71 -31.37
C GLY A 133 -2.39 -14.77 -31.20
N LEU A 134 -1.79 -13.93 -30.37
CA LEU A 134 -0.33 -13.93 -30.13
C LEU A 134 0.10 -15.00 -29.11
N GLY A 135 -0.83 -15.73 -28.48
CA GLY A 135 -0.49 -16.68 -27.41
C GLY A 135 0.14 -16.00 -26.18
N LEU A 136 -0.21 -14.75 -25.94
CA LEU A 136 0.24 -13.96 -24.80
C LEU A 136 -0.93 -13.61 -23.88
N PRO A 137 -0.69 -13.35 -22.60
CA PRO A 137 -1.72 -12.80 -21.71
C PRO A 137 -2.34 -11.52 -22.27
N PRO A 138 -3.62 -11.23 -22.03
CA PRO A 138 -4.33 -10.11 -22.63
C PRO A 138 -3.82 -8.73 -22.19
N ARG A 139 -3.21 -8.65 -21.02
CA ARG A 139 -2.63 -7.41 -20.47
C ARG A 139 -1.23 -7.66 -19.95
N LEU A 140 -0.28 -6.83 -20.38
CA LEU A 140 1.13 -6.91 -20.01
C LEU A 140 1.59 -5.59 -19.42
N ARG A 141 2.56 -5.66 -18.50
CA ARG A 141 3.28 -4.49 -17.96
C ARG A 141 4.74 -4.56 -18.39
N ILE A 142 5.20 -3.65 -19.24
CA ILE A 142 6.54 -3.67 -19.82
C ILE A 142 7.26 -2.36 -19.46
N ASN A 143 8.49 -2.46 -18.95
CA ASN A 143 9.36 -1.33 -18.76
C ASN A 143 10.29 -1.19 -20.00
N LEU A 144 10.39 0.02 -20.52
CA LEU A 144 11.24 0.37 -21.66
C LEU A 144 12.19 1.49 -21.23
N ALA A 145 13.43 1.47 -21.71
CA ALA A 145 14.35 2.58 -21.44
C ALA A 145 13.84 3.85 -22.14
N VAL A 146 13.96 5.01 -21.50
CA VAL A 146 13.50 6.30 -22.08
C VAL A 146 14.12 6.54 -23.45
N ALA A 147 15.40 6.20 -23.61
CA ALA A 147 16.11 6.32 -24.88
C ALA A 147 15.54 5.45 -26.02
N ASP A 148 14.83 4.37 -25.66
CA ASP A 148 14.27 3.41 -26.63
C ASP A 148 12.80 3.72 -26.97
N VAL A 149 12.21 4.78 -26.38
CA VAL A 149 10.82 5.16 -26.61
C VAL A 149 10.73 6.10 -27.83
N PRO A 150 10.18 5.64 -28.98
CA PRO A 150 10.03 6.51 -30.13
C PRO A 150 8.91 7.55 -29.93
N ARG A 151 8.96 8.63 -30.72
CA ARG A 151 7.89 9.62 -30.76
C ARG A 151 6.56 8.94 -31.12
N GLY A 152 5.47 9.37 -30.47
CA GLY A 152 4.13 8.82 -30.70
C GLY A 152 3.74 7.63 -29.83
N VAL A 153 4.60 7.16 -28.92
CA VAL A 153 4.24 6.18 -27.88
C VAL A 153 3.56 6.89 -26.73
N GLY A 154 2.30 6.53 -26.47
CA GLY A 154 1.47 7.08 -25.41
C GLY A 154 0.17 6.30 -25.29
N GLY A 155 -0.73 6.70 -24.40
CA GLY A 155 -2.06 6.08 -24.26
C GLY A 155 -2.82 6.08 -25.59
N GLY A 156 -3.30 4.91 -26.01
CA GLY A 156 -4.01 4.72 -27.29
C GLY A 156 -3.11 4.34 -28.47
N ALA A 157 -1.77 4.47 -28.37
CA ALA A 157 -0.85 4.02 -29.41
C ALA A 157 -0.94 2.50 -29.60
N VAL A 158 -0.76 2.02 -30.83
CA VAL A 158 -0.52 0.60 -31.11
C VAL A 158 0.95 0.43 -31.44
N ILE A 159 1.64 -0.39 -30.65
CA ILE A 159 3.09 -0.60 -30.78
C ILE A 159 3.41 -2.07 -30.98
N GLN A 160 4.58 -2.31 -31.55
CA GLN A 160 5.18 -3.63 -31.68
C GLN A 160 6.62 -3.58 -31.19
N LEU A 161 6.98 -4.48 -30.27
CA LEU A 161 8.33 -4.57 -29.72
C LEU A 161 8.67 -6.00 -29.30
N ARG A 162 9.95 -6.30 -29.20
CA ARG A 162 10.41 -7.52 -28.54
C ARG A 162 10.55 -7.24 -27.04
N ALA A 163 10.07 -8.16 -26.21
CA ALA A 163 10.18 -8.04 -24.76
C ALA A 163 10.55 -9.38 -24.13
N ARG A 164 11.42 -9.32 -23.11
CA ARG A 164 11.60 -10.42 -22.17
C ARG A 164 10.51 -10.34 -21.14
N LEU A 165 9.57 -11.26 -21.24
CA LEU A 165 8.42 -11.38 -20.34
C LEU A 165 8.69 -12.41 -19.25
N MET A 166 8.09 -12.22 -18.09
CA MET A 166 8.08 -13.15 -16.97
C MET A 166 6.72 -13.17 -16.31
N PRO A 167 6.34 -14.24 -15.63
CA PRO A 167 5.16 -14.23 -14.75
C PRO A 167 5.24 -13.07 -13.76
N PRO A 168 4.10 -12.49 -13.34
CA PRO A 168 4.11 -11.54 -12.23
C PRO A 168 4.76 -12.19 -10.99
N PRO A 169 5.81 -11.58 -10.40
CA PRO A 169 6.51 -12.17 -9.26
C PRO A 169 5.63 -12.15 -8.01
N ASP A 170 5.61 -13.25 -7.30
CA ASP A 170 5.07 -13.35 -5.94
C ASP A 170 6.02 -12.69 -4.92
N ALA A 171 5.62 -12.71 -3.64
CA ALA A 171 6.45 -12.15 -2.57
C ALA A 171 7.82 -12.85 -2.54
N PRO A 172 8.93 -12.12 -2.74
CA PRO A 172 10.27 -12.72 -2.81
C PRO A 172 10.72 -13.33 -1.48
N VAL A 173 10.28 -12.78 -0.34
CA VAL A 173 10.47 -13.32 1.03
C VAL A 173 9.19 -13.11 1.83
N PRO A 174 8.97 -13.84 2.94
CA PRO A 174 7.82 -13.60 3.82
C PRO A 174 7.78 -12.15 4.31
N GLY A 175 6.60 -11.52 4.26
CA GLY A 175 6.41 -10.11 4.62
C GLY A 175 6.70 -9.10 3.50
N ALA A 176 7.33 -9.51 2.40
CA ALA A 176 7.56 -8.64 1.25
C ALA A 176 6.29 -8.44 0.41
N TYR A 177 6.32 -7.41 -0.43
CA TYR A 177 5.22 -7.06 -1.33
C TYR A 177 4.93 -8.15 -2.36
N ASP A 178 3.70 -8.65 -2.36
CA ASP A 178 3.20 -9.66 -3.30
C ASP A 178 2.62 -8.98 -4.55
N PHE A 179 3.45 -8.87 -5.60
CA PHE A 179 3.00 -8.28 -6.85
C PHE A 179 2.08 -9.21 -7.65
N ALA A 180 2.23 -10.53 -7.57
CA ALA A 180 1.38 -11.48 -8.29
C ALA A 180 -0.10 -11.31 -7.90
N ARG A 181 -0.38 -11.13 -6.61
CA ARG A 181 -1.72 -10.81 -6.09
C ARG A 181 -2.28 -9.51 -6.71
N VAL A 182 -1.49 -8.44 -6.70
CA VAL A 182 -1.91 -7.14 -7.25
C VAL A 182 -2.11 -7.23 -8.76
N ALA A 183 -1.22 -7.91 -9.48
CA ALA A 183 -1.30 -8.14 -10.91
C ALA A 183 -2.57 -8.94 -11.28
N TRP A 184 -2.96 -9.93 -10.46
CA TRP A 184 -4.18 -10.70 -10.65
C TRP A 184 -5.42 -9.82 -10.69
N PHE A 185 -5.62 -8.99 -9.66
CA PHE A 185 -6.77 -8.08 -9.58
C PHE A 185 -6.72 -6.95 -10.62
N ALA A 186 -5.53 -6.61 -11.13
CA ALA A 186 -5.35 -5.68 -12.23
C ALA A 186 -5.46 -6.34 -13.62
N GLY A 187 -5.63 -7.67 -13.70
CA GLY A 187 -5.69 -8.43 -14.95
C GLY A 187 -4.37 -8.46 -15.73
N ILE A 188 -3.22 -8.27 -15.07
CA ILE A 188 -1.88 -8.28 -15.66
C ILE A 188 -1.35 -9.71 -15.62
N GLY A 189 -1.23 -10.36 -16.80
CA GLY A 189 -0.78 -11.75 -16.90
C GLY A 189 0.73 -11.92 -17.10
N ALA A 190 1.48 -10.86 -17.42
CA ALA A 190 2.95 -10.90 -17.45
C ALA A 190 3.56 -9.51 -17.26
N THR A 191 4.81 -9.50 -16.78
CA THR A 191 5.64 -8.30 -16.68
C THR A 191 6.94 -8.50 -17.44
N GLY A 192 7.62 -7.41 -17.83
CA GLY A 192 8.88 -7.58 -18.52
C GLY A 192 9.63 -6.30 -18.82
N ARG A 193 10.70 -6.48 -19.60
CA ARG A 193 11.52 -5.41 -20.16
C ARG A 193 11.46 -5.49 -21.68
N GLY A 194 11.11 -4.38 -22.29
CA GLY A 194 11.17 -4.22 -23.74
C GLY A 194 12.57 -3.88 -24.24
N PHE A 195 12.79 -4.12 -25.51
CA PHE A 195 14.03 -3.84 -26.20
C PHE A 195 13.75 -3.04 -27.48
N ALA A 196 14.69 -2.18 -27.86
CA ALA A 196 14.71 -1.55 -29.17
C ALA A 196 14.96 -2.59 -30.28
N PRO A 197 14.45 -2.35 -31.52
CA PRO A 197 13.62 -1.24 -31.91
C PRO A 197 12.15 -1.41 -31.49
N VAL A 198 11.48 -0.29 -31.22
CA VAL A 198 10.03 -0.24 -30.98
C VAL A 198 9.35 0.32 -32.23
N GLY A 199 8.53 -0.50 -32.86
CA GLY A 199 7.73 -0.08 -34.02
C GLY A 199 6.42 0.57 -33.56
N VAL A 200 6.15 1.79 -34.03
CA VAL A 200 4.85 2.44 -33.83
C VAL A 200 3.94 2.11 -35.00
N VAL A 201 2.98 1.22 -34.81
CA VAL A 201 2.01 0.81 -35.85
C VAL A 201 0.95 1.90 -36.03
N ARG A 202 0.48 2.46 -34.92
CA ARG A 202 -0.42 3.61 -34.90
C ARG A 202 -0.01 4.51 -33.75
N PRO A 203 0.33 5.79 -34.02
CA PRO A 203 0.72 6.70 -32.95
C PRO A 203 -0.44 7.00 -32.00
N ALA A 204 -0.11 7.45 -30.80
CA ALA A 204 -1.10 8.01 -29.89
C ALA A 204 -1.80 9.21 -30.54
N PRO A 205 -3.05 9.49 -30.16
CA PRO A 205 -3.77 10.66 -30.66
C PRO A 205 -2.92 11.93 -30.54
N ALA A 206 -2.88 12.72 -31.60
CA ALA A 206 -2.07 13.94 -31.64
C ALA A 206 -2.46 14.90 -30.51
N GLY A 207 -1.44 15.45 -29.83
CA GLY A 207 -1.63 16.48 -28.81
C GLY A 207 -1.44 16.02 -27.37
N GLY A 208 -1.15 14.74 -27.10
CA GLY A 208 -1.09 14.24 -25.71
C GLY A 208 -2.33 14.67 -24.91
N GLY A 209 -2.91 13.86 -24.05
CA GLY A 209 -4.05 14.32 -23.24
C GLY A 209 -3.71 15.59 -22.43
N LEU A 210 -4.70 16.32 -21.97
CA LEU A 210 -4.53 17.52 -21.12
C LEU A 210 -3.52 17.26 -19.98
N ARG A 211 -3.55 16.08 -19.39
CA ARG A 211 -2.61 15.65 -18.34
C ARG A 211 -1.15 15.77 -18.78
N ALA A 212 -0.79 15.17 -19.92
CA ALA A 212 0.59 15.17 -20.41
C ALA A 212 1.06 16.60 -20.73
N ARG A 213 0.22 17.40 -21.40
CA ARG A 213 0.53 18.81 -21.70
C ARG A 213 0.77 19.64 -20.45
N LEU A 214 -0.03 19.43 -19.40
CA LEU A 214 0.17 20.11 -18.12
C LEU A 214 1.45 19.64 -17.43
N THR A 215 1.73 18.35 -17.41
CA THR A 215 2.99 17.82 -16.85
C THR A 215 4.20 18.41 -17.56
N ASP A 216 4.22 18.40 -18.90
CA ASP A 216 5.31 18.96 -19.71
C ASP A 216 5.46 20.47 -19.46
N HIS A 217 4.34 21.19 -19.37
CA HIS A 217 4.36 22.62 -19.11
C HIS A 217 4.94 22.94 -17.72
N ILE A 218 4.50 22.24 -16.66
CA ILE A 218 4.99 22.43 -15.30
C ILE A 218 6.48 22.11 -15.19
N THR A 219 6.92 20.98 -15.75
CA THR A 219 8.33 20.56 -15.72
C THR A 219 9.24 21.43 -16.59
N ALA A 220 8.69 22.15 -17.56
CA ALA A 220 9.42 23.20 -18.29
C ALA A 220 9.58 24.51 -17.50
N ARG A 221 8.73 24.77 -16.50
CA ARG A 221 8.77 25.96 -15.63
C ARG A 221 9.60 25.75 -14.36
N LEU A 222 9.62 24.54 -13.84
CA LEU A 222 10.27 24.17 -12.58
C LEU A 222 11.23 22.98 -12.79
N ASP A 223 12.49 23.15 -12.41
CA ASP A 223 13.53 22.14 -12.64
C ASP A 223 13.49 21.01 -11.61
N GLY A 224 13.87 19.81 -12.06
CA GLY A 224 14.15 18.64 -11.23
C GLY A 224 12.96 18.20 -10.38
N SER A 225 13.22 17.79 -9.14
CA SER A 225 12.17 17.29 -8.24
C SER A 225 11.11 18.34 -7.88
N ARG A 226 11.40 19.63 -7.98
CA ARG A 226 10.40 20.68 -7.73
C ARG A 226 9.32 20.65 -8.81
N GLY A 227 9.73 20.57 -10.08
CA GLY A 227 8.80 20.36 -11.19
C GLY A 227 8.07 19.03 -11.08
N GLY A 228 8.77 17.97 -10.62
CA GLY A 228 8.15 16.66 -10.36
C GLY A 228 7.10 16.67 -9.27
N ILE A 229 7.32 17.39 -8.15
CA ILE A 229 6.34 17.50 -7.06
C ILE A 229 5.13 18.33 -7.52
N ALA A 230 5.35 19.46 -8.19
CA ALA A 230 4.26 20.23 -8.77
C ALA A 230 3.45 19.40 -9.78
N ALA A 231 4.10 18.70 -10.72
CA ALA A 231 3.40 17.82 -11.64
C ALA A 231 2.63 16.71 -10.91
N ALA A 232 3.18 16.13 -9.83
CA ALA A 232 2.49 15.15 -9.02
C ALA A 232 1.22 15.70 -8.37
N LEU A 233 1.26 16.95 -7.89
CA LEU A 233 0.10 17.61 -7.30
C LEU A 233 -0.97 17.97 -8.34
N ALA A 234 -0.59 18.50 -9.51
CA ALA A 234 -1.55 18.90 -10.55
C ALA A 234 -2.09 17.71 -11.35
N THR A 235 -1.23 16.78 -11.74
CA THR A 235 -1.55 15.73 -12.73
C THR A 235 -1.38 14.31 -12.22
N GLY A 236 -0.86 14.13 -10.99
CA GLY A 236 -0.56 12.81 -10.43
C GLY A 236 0.65 12.13 -11.09
N ASP A 237 1.54 12.87 -11.75
CA ASP A 237 2.76 12.34 -12.36
C ASP A 237 3.97 12.56 -11.44
N GLU A 238 4.43 11.49 -10.79
CA GLU A 238 5.57 11.49 -9.86
C GLU A 238 6.91 11.20 -10.58
N GLY A 239 6.89 11.00 -11.89
CA GLY A 239 8.00 10.45 -12.65
C GLY A 239 9.28 11.29 -12.63
N ALA A 240 9.19 12.59 -12.43
CA ALA A 240 10.33 13.51 -12.43
C ALA A 240 10.97 13.72 -11.04
N ILE A 241 10.42 13.12 -9.98
CA ILE A 241 10.96 13.22 -8.62
C ILE A 241 12.18 12.30 -8.49
N THR A 242 13.33 12.85 -8.05
CA THR A 242 14.54 12.05 -7.85
C THR A 242 14.38 11.03 -6.73
N SER A 243 15.15 9.95 -6.79
CA SER A 243 15.13 8.92 -5.75
C SER A 243 15.60 9.46 -4.39
N SER A 244 16.56 10.41 -4.38
CA SER A 244 17.05 11.04 -3.15
C SER A 244 15.98 11.89 -2.46
N ASP A 245 15.24 12.70 -3.23
CA ASP A 245 14.19 13.56 -2.69
C ASP A 245 12.97 12.72 -2.26
N SER A 246 12.62 11.72 -3.03
CA SER A 246 11.56 10.76 -2.67
C SER A 246 11.90 10.03 -1.36
N GLU A 247 13.16 9.60 -1.18
CA GLU A 247 13.62 8.97 0.07
C GLU A 247 13.62 9.95 1.25
N ALA A 248 14.07 11.20 1.04
CA ALA A 248 14.01 12.23 2.07
C ALA A 248 12.56 12.50 2.53
N MET A 249 11.63 12.64 1.58
CA MET A 249 10.20 12.80 1.87
C MET A 249 9.65 11.58 2.63
N ARG A 250 10.06 10.36 2.25
CA ARG A 250 9.64 9.13 2.93
C ARG A 250 10.15 9.06 4.37
N ARG A 251 11.43 9.35 4.60
CA ARG A 251 12.05 9.37 5.94
C ARG A 251 11.47 10.45 6.84
N ALA A 252 11.08 11.59 6.26
CA ALA A 252 10.42 12.68 6.97
C ALA A 252 8.93 12.42 7.27
N GLY A 253 8.34 11.29 6.82
CA GLY A 253 6.91 11.02 6.97
C GLY A 253 6.01 11.81 6.01
N LEU A 254 6.60 12.47 4.99
CA LEU A 254 5.93 13.34 4.03
C LEU A 254 5.63 12.67 2.68
N ALA A 255 5.89 11.37 2.53
CA ALA A 255 5.69 10.63 1.26
C ALA A 255 4.25 10.74 0.72
N HIS A 256 3.26 10.88 1.59
CA HIS A 256 1.85 11.03 1.22
C HIS A 256 1.54 12.37 0.50
N LEU A 257 2.43 13.35 0.57
CA LEU A 257 2.32 14.63 -0.15
C LEU A 257 2.82 14.53 -1.59
N LEU A 258 3.56 13.47 -1.94
CA LEU A 258 4.03 13.24 -3.32
C LEU A 258 2.94 12.69 -4.23
N SER A 259 1.87 12.12 -3.67
CA SER A 259 0.72 11.62 -4.44
C SER A 259 -0.54 12.43 -4.13
N VAL A 260 -1.46 12.49 -5.09
CA VAL A 260 -2.73 13.17 -4.86
C VAL A 260 -3.53 12.43 -3.78
N SER A 261 -3.65 13.09 -2.64
CA SER A 261 -4.32 12.57 -1.44
C SER A 261 -5.74 13.11 -1.27
N GLY A 262 -6.47 12.55 -0.30
CA GLY A 262 -7.77 13.07 0.10
C GLY A 262 -7.75 14.54 0.50
N LEU A 263 -6.67 14.99 1.11
CA LEU A 263 -6.48 16.38 1.50
C LEU A 263 -6.49 17.32 0.27
N HIS A 264 -5.80 16.92 -0.81
CA HIS A 264 -5.72 17.72 -2.04
C HIS A 264 -7.08 17.82 -2.74
N ILE A 265 -7.82 16.71 -2.83
CA ILE A 265 -9.19 16.73 -3.39
C ILE A 265 -10.12 17.56 -2.50
N THR A 266 -10.05 17.42 -1.19
CA THR A 266 -10.87 18.21 -0.26
C THR A 266 -10.54 19.69 -0.35
N ALA A 267 -9.27 20.05 -0.48
CA ALA A 267 -8.84 21.43 -0.69
C ALA A 267 -9.38 22.02 -2.00
N ALA A 268 -9.27 21.26 -3.11
CA ALA A 268 -9.81 21.68 -4.40
C ALA A 268 -11.34 21.84 -4.37
N VAL A 269 -12.06 20.89 -3.75
CA VAL A 269 -13.52 20.97 -3.53
C VAL A 269 -13.88 22.17 -2.69
N GLY A 270 -13.22 22.36 -1.54
CA GLY A 270 -13.48 23.48 -0.63
C GLY A 270 -13.21 24.84 -1.26
N ALA A 271 -12.09 24.96 -1.99
CA ALA A 271 -11.75 26.18 -2.74
C ALA A 271 -12.81 26.48 -3.83
N THR A 272 -13.22 25.45 -4.59
CA THR A 272 -14.27 25.59 -5.61
C THR A 272 -15.60 26.01 -4.99
N MET A 273 -16.02 25.35 -3.90
CA MET A 273 -17.25 25.72 -3.20
C MET A 273 -17.20 27.17 -2.69
N LEU A 274 -16.09 27.56 -2.05
CA LEU A 274 -15.91 28.91 -1.53
C LEU A 274 -15.96 29.94 -2.67
N LEU A 275 -15.25 29.69 -3.78
CA LEU A 275 -15.24 30.57 -4.95
C LEU A 275 -16.65 30.74 -5.54
N VAL A 276 -17.34 29.62 -5.80
CA VAL A 276 -18.69 29.63 -6.34
C VAL A 276 -19.66 30.34 -5.41
N MET A 277 -19.60 30.09 -4.11
CA MET A 277 -20.44 30.78 -3.13
C MET A 277 -20.18 32.30 -3.14
N ARG A 278 -18.90 32.72 -3.17
CA ARG A 278 -18.53 34.16 -3.20
C ARG A 278 -18.96 34.80 -4.50
N LEU A 279 -18.73 34.18 -5.65
CA LEU A 279 -19.12 34.69 -6.95
C LEU A 279 -20.65 34.83 -7.09
N LEU A 280 -21.40 33.83 -6.68
CA LEU A 280 -22.86 33.83 -6.75
C LEU A 280 -23.47 34.85 -5.77
N ALA A 281 -22.81 35.08 -4.61
CA ALA A 281 -23.24 36.09 -3.64
C ALA A 281 -23.09 37.53 -4.15
N LEU A 282 -22.26 37.75 -5.18
CA LEU A 282 -22.14 39.09 -5.84
C LEU A 282 -23.38 39.44 -6.65
N TRP A 283 -24.25 38.47 -6.95
CA TRP A 283 -25.52 38.69 -7.64
C TRP A 283 -26.71 38.50 -6.70
N PRO A 284 -27.23 39.57 -6.04
CA PRO A 284 -28.31 39.45 -5.04
C PRO A 284 -29.58 38.78 -5.60
N TRP A 285 -29.92 39.05 -6.86
CA TRP A 285 -31.06 38.47 -7.54
C TRP A 285 -30.96 36.95 -7.62
N LEU A 286 -29.76 36.38 -7.89
CA LEU A 286 -29.51 34.97 -7.97
C LEU A 286 -29.42 34.35 -6.58
N ALA A 287 -28.79 35.06 -5.64
CA ALA A 287 -28.61 34.62 -4.26
C ALA A 287 -29.94 34.36 -3.51
N ILE A 288 -30.98 35.13 -3.85
CA ILE A 288 -32.32 34.98 -3.24
C ILE A 288 -33.10 33.82 -3.87
N ARG A 289 -32.85 33.50 -5.16
CA ARG A 289 -33.64 32.48 -5.90
C ARG A 289 -33.07 31.07 -5.86
N VAL A 290 -31.79 30.95 -5.59
CA VAL A 290 -31.07 29.67 -5.64
C VAL A 290 -30.46 29.35 -4.27
N ARG A 291 -30.53 28.08 -3.87
CA ARG A 291 -29.84 27.60 -2.67
C ARG A 291 -28.34 27.52 -2.95
N LEU A 292 -27.61 28.61 -2.68
CA LEU A 292 -26.16 28.71 -2.96
C LEU A 292 -25.34 27.52 -2.49
N PRO A 293 -25.57 26.94 -1.28
CA PRO A 293 -24.81 25.77 -0.84
C PRO A 293 -24.97 24.54 -1.74
N LEU A 294 -26.17 24.37 -2.35
CA LEU A 294 -26.41 23.23 -3.26
C LEU A 294 -25.66 23.39 -4.58
N VAL A 295 -25.65 24.62 -5.13
CA VAL A 295 -24.90 24.89 -6.37
C VAL A 295 -23.40 24.80 -6.11
N ALA A 296 -22.93 25.31 -4.98
CA ALA A 296 -21.54 25.19 -4.57
C ALA A 296 -21.14 23.70 -4.37
N ALA A 297 -22.00 22.90 -3.75
CA ALA A 297 -21.76 21.45 -3.59
C ALA A 297 -21.71 20.72 -4.94
N ALA A 298 -22.61 21.07 -5.89
CA ALA A 298 -22.57 20.51 -7.24
C ALA A 298 -21.27 20.89 -7.99
N ALA A 299 -20.84 22.15 -7.88
CA ALA A 299 -19.57 22.60 -8.44
C ALA A 299 -18.37 21.89 -7.79
N GLY A 300 -18.40 21.71 -6.46
CA GLY A 300 -17.40 20.93 -5.73
C GLY A 300 -17.35 19.47 -6.16
N ALA A 301 -18.51 18.83 -6.41
CA ALA A 301 -18.57 17.47 -6.94
C ALA A 301 -17.95 17.37 -8.34
N ALA A 302 -18.27 18.33 -9.22
CA ALA A 302 -17.67 18.42 -10.55
C ALA A 302 -16.14 18.61 -10.47
N ALA A 303 -15.66 19.45 -9.55
CA ALA A 303 -14.22 19.63 -9.31
C ALA A 303 -13.55 18.34 -8.81
N ALA A 304 -14.17 17.59 -7.88
CA ALA A 304 -13.66 16.32 -7.40
C ALA A 304 -13.51 15.31 -8.53
N ILE A 305 -14.54 15.16 -9.37
CA ILE A 305 -14.55 14.25 -10.52
C ILE A 305 -13.51 14.68 -11.55
N GLY A 306 -13.50 15.95 -11.93
CA GLY A 306 -12.57 16.53 -12.91
C GLY A 306 -11.12 16.39 -12.49
N TYR A 307 -10.81 16.66 -11.23
CA TYR A 307 -9.47 16.53 -10.69
C TYR A 307 -9.04 15.06 -10.61
N THR A 308 -9.94 14.14 -10.23
CA THR A 308 -9.68 12.70 -10.24
C THR A 308 -9.38 12.21 -11.66
N TRP A 309 -10.13 12.67 -12.66
CA TRP A 309 -9.88 12.34 -14.06
C TRP A 309 -8.54 12.90 -14.54
N LEU A 310 -8.22 14.15 -14.22
CA LEU A 310 -6.97 14.82 -14.58
C LEU A 310 -5.76 14.10 -14.01
N THR A 311 -5.84 13.61 -12.76
CA THR A 311 -4.76 12.87 -12.07
C THR A 311 -4.66 11.41 -12.47
N GLY A 312 -5.36 10.99 -13.53
CA GLY A 312 -5.27 9.66 -14.13
C GLY A 312 -6.04 8.59 -13.38
N SER A 313 -7.04 8.97 -12.57
CA SER A 313 -7.97 8.06 -11.89
C SER A 313 -7.27 6.93 -11.14
N GLN A 314 -6.18 7.24 -10.46
CA GLN A 314 -5.48 6.28 -9.63
C GLN A 314 -6.36 5.83 -8.46
N VAL A 315 -6.17 4.59 -7.98
CA VAL A 315 -7.01 4.02 -6.91
C VAL A 315 -7.09 4.92 -5.66
N PRO A 316 -5.98 5.52 -5.16
CA PRO A 316 -6.05 6.47 -4.05
C PRO A 316 -6.94 7.68 -4.33
N THR A 317 -6.83 8.24 -5.54
CA THR A 317 -7.57 9.42 -5.96
C THR A 317 -9.06 9.13 -6.11
N ILE A 318 -9.43 7.98 -6.69
CA ILE A 318 -10.83 7.56 -6.82
C ILE A 318 -11.47 7.42 -5.42
N ARG A 319 -10.79 6.79 -4.46
CA ARG A 319 -11.31 6.66 -3.08
C ARG A 319 -11.56 8.02 -2.43
N SER A 320 -10.64 8.95 -2.61
CA SER A 320 -10.75 10.30 -2.08
C SER A 320 -11.89 11.08 -2.76
N CYS A 321 -12.10 10.87 -4.05
CA CYS A 321 -13.25 11.41 -4.78
C CYS A 321 -14.56 10.85 -4.21
N VAL A 322 -14.68 9.53 -4.06
CA VAL A 322 -15.88 8.89 -3.47
C VAL A 322 -16.16 9.43 -2.07
N ALA A 323 -15.12 9.54 -1.22
CA ALA A 323 -15.27 10.12 0.11
C ALA A 323 -15.77 11.57 0.06
N SER A 324 -15.20 12.41 -0.81
CA SER A 324 -15.62 13.80 -0.99
C SER A 324 -17.07 13.91 -1.50
N LEU A 325 -17.46 13.06 -2.47
CA LEU A 325 -18.84 13.01 -2.97
C LEU A 325 -19.84 12.59 -1.88
N LEU A 326 -19.46 11.64 -1.00
CA LEU A 326 -20.30 11.25 0.13
C LEU A 326 -20.45 12.38 1.15
N VAL A 327 -19.37 13.13 1.43
CA VAL A 327 -19.42 14.33 2.29
C VAL A 327 -20.36 15.38 1.69
N LEU A 328 -20.22 15.66 0.39
CA LEU A 328 -21.09 16.62 -0.30
C LEU A 328 -22.55 16.16 -0.32
N ALA A 329 -22.80 14.88 -0.54
CA ALA A 329 -24.15 14.29 -0.46
C ALA A 329 -24.74 14.44 0.96
N ALA A 330 -23.96 14.22 2.01
CA ALA A 330 -24.38 14.44 3.38
C ALA A 330 -24.75 15.91 3.64
N LEU A 331 -23.94 16.86 3.16
CA LEU A 331 -24.23 18.30 3.24
C LEU A 331 -25.54 18.65 2.53
N VAL A 332 -25.76 18.14 1.32
CA VAL A 332 -26.99 18.36 0.56
C VAL A 332 -28.22 17.80 1.26
N LEU A 333 -28.07 16.67 1.96
CA LEU A 333 -29.13 16.03 2.75
C LEU A 333 -29.30 16.67 4.15
N GLY A 334 -28.58 17.73 4.47
CA GLY A 334 -28.64 18.41 5.78
C GLY A 334 -28.12 17.53 6.92
N ARG A 335 -27.21 16.58 6.62
CA ARG A 335 -26.57 15.70 7.61
C ARG A 335 -25.21 16.26 8.01
N GLU A 336 -24.74 15.87 9.20
CA GLU A 336 -23.38 16.17 9.63
C GLU A 336 -22.37 15.52 8.66
N ALA A 337 -21.48 16.34 8.14
CA ALA A 337 -20.58 15.96 7.04
C ALA A 337 -19.34 15.16 7.47
N VAL A 338 -18.96 15.21 8.76
CA VAL A 338 -17.75 14.56 9.27
C VAL A 338 -18.12 13.69 10.46
N THR A 339 -18.53 12.46 10.20
CA THR A 339 -18.93 11.48 11.23
C THR A 339 -18.31 10.12 10.94
N LEU A 340 -18.09 9.32 11.98
CA LEU A 340 -17.67 7.92 11.82
C LEU A 340 -18.62 7.11 10.93
N ARG A 341 -19.92 7.45 10.92
CA ARG A 341 -20.91 6.79 10.04
C ARG A 341 -20.61 7.02 8.56
N LEU A 342 -20.21 8.24 8.21
CA LEU A 342 -19.84 8.55 6.83
C LEU A 342 -18.53 7.85 6.43
N VAL A 343 -17.56 7.81 7.33
CA VAL A 343 -16.32 7.03 7.13
C VAL A 343 -16.62 5.55 6.90
N ALA A 344 -17.51 4.97 7.72
CA ALA A 344 -17.96 3.58 7.59
C ALA A 344 -18.69 3.33 6.26
N ALA A 345 -19.56 4.24 5.83
CA ALA A 345 -20.23 4.14 4.53
C ALA A 345 -19.24 4.22 3.36
N GLY A 346 -18.26 5.13 3.44
CA GLY A 346 -17.19 5.24 2.46
C GLY A 346 -16.31 3.98 2.39
N ALA A 347 -15.92 3.43 3.53
CA ALA A 347 -15.17 2.18 3.62
C ALA A 347 -15.96 1.02 3.00
N MET A 348 -17.25 0.89 3.33
CA MET A 348 -18.13 -0.13 2.78
C MET A 348 -18.24 0.00 1.25
N ALA A 349 -18.47 1.20 0.73
CA ALA A 349 -18.57 1.45 -0.72
C ALA A 349 -17.29 1.05 -1.47
N VAL A 350 -16.12 1.41 -0.92
CA VAL A 350 -14.83 1.02 -1.50
C VAL A 350 -14.61 -0.48 -1.44
N LEU A 351 -14.92 -1.14 -0.32
CA LEU A 351 -14.74 -2.59 -0.18
C LEU A 351 -15.70 -3.40 -1.04
N ILE A 352 -16.90 -2.91 -1.31
CA ILE A 352 -17.83 -3.54 -2.26
C ILE A 352 -17.28 -3.42 -3.69
N ALA A 353 -16.74 -2.25 -4.07
CA ALA A 353 -16.21 -2.02 -5.42
C ALA A 353 -14.86 -2.71 -5.65
N TRP A 354 -13.98 -2.69 -4.65
CA TRP A 354 -12.62 -3.22 -4.69
C TRP A 354 -12.28 -3.95 -3.38
N PRO A 355 -12.73 -5.21 -3.19
CA PRO A 355 -12.46 -5.96 -1.95
C PRO A 355 -10.96 -6.20 -1.71
N ASP A 356 -10.16 -6.34 -2.77
CA ASP A 356 -8.70 -6.46 -2.70
C ASP A 356 -8.00 -5.23 -2.09
N ALA A 357 -8.65 -4.06 -2.10
CA ALA A 357 -8.13 -2.85 -1.48
C ALA A 357 -7.89 -3.02 0.03
N LEU A 358 -8.63 -3.89 0.72
CA LEU A 358 -8.47 -4.14 2.16
C LEU A 358 -7.04 -4.53 2.53
N THR A 359 -6.37 -5.32 1.70
CA THR A 359 -5.00 -5.80 1.94
C THR A 359 -3.93 -4.78 1.52
N GLY A 360 -4.32 -3.67 0.90
CA GLY A 360 -3.41 -2.63 0.44
C GLY A 360 -3.14 -1.57 1.51
N ALA A 361 -1.88 -1.19 1.69
CA ALA A 361 -1.46 -0.14 2.62
C ALA A 361 -2.26 1.16 2.43
N SER A 362 -2.52 1.53 1.19
CA SER A 362 -3.18 2.79 0.84
C SER A 362 -4.63 2.88 1.37
N PHE A 363 -5.41 1.78 1.34
CA PHE A 363 -6.74 1.72 1.95
C PHE A 363 -6.64 1.84 3.47
N GLN A 364 -5.80 1.01 4.08
CA GLN A 364 -5.65 0.93 5.53
C GLN A 364 -5.19 2.27 6.11
N LEU A 365 -4.15 2.89 5.54
CA LEU A 365 -3.65 4.20 6.00
C LEU A 365 -4.71 5.29 5.87
N SER A 366 -5.39 5.39 4.73
CA SER A 366 -6.36 6.45 4.48
C SER A 366 -7.57 6.36 5.44
N PHE A 367 -8.20 5.18 5.55
CA PHE A 367 -9.38 5.03 6.40
C PHE A 367 -9.03 5.08 7.89
N THR A 368 -7.86 4.57 8.30
CA THR A 368 -7.40 4.69 9.68
C THR A 368 -7.11 6.13 10.06
N ALA A 369 -6.46 6.91 9.19
CA ALA A 369 -6.22 8.32 9.45
C ALA A 369 -7.52 9.10 9.66
N ILE A 370 -8.47 8.95 8.73
CA ILE A 370 -9.76 9.66 8.83
C ILE A 370 -10.55 9.19 10.06
N ALA A 371 -10.59 7.88 10.32
CA ALA A 371 -11.27 7.33 11.48
C ALA A 371 -10.66 7.83 12.80
N ALA A 372 -9.33 7.91 12.89
CA ALA A 372 -8.62 8.43 14.05
C ALA A 372 -8.91 9.93 14.29
N ILE A 373 -8.90 10.75 13.22
CA ILE A 373 -9.26 12.17 13.30
C ILE A 373 -10.70 12.33 13.80
N VAL A 374 -11.65 11.66 13.16
CA VAL A 374 -13.07 11.79 13.50
C VAL A 374 -13.35 11.28 14.91
N ALA A 375 -12.82 10.10 15.27
CA ALA A 375 -12.98 9.55 16.62
C ALA A 375 -12.36 10.43 17.73
N LEU A 376 -11.24 11.12 17.42
CA LEU A 376 -10.65 12.09 18.33
C LEU A 376 -11.54 13.30 18.53
N HIS A 377 -12.07 13.87 17.43
CA HIS A 377 -12.88 15.09 17.48
C HIS A 377 -14.30 14.86 17.99
N GLU A 378 -14.88 13.66 17.82
CA GLU A 378 -16.15 13.25 18.43
C GLU A 378 -16.03 13.00 19.95
N HIS A 379 -14.80 12.99 20.51
CA HIS A 379 -14.62 12.74 21.94
C HIS A 379 -15.00 14.00 22.76
N PRO A 380 -15.95 13.95 23.72
CA PRO A 380 -16.51 15.13 24.38
C PRO A 380 -15.49 16.07 25.03
N ARG A 381 -14.39 15.54 25.57
CA ARG A 381 -13.31 16.36 26.17
C ARG A 381 -12.52 17.12 25.10
N VAL A 382 -12.31 16.50 23.95
CA VAL A 382 -11.57 17.09 22.84
C VAL A 382 -12.44 18.14 22.17
N GLU A 383 -13.70 17.83 21.90
CA GLU A 383 -14.69 18.75 21.40
C GLU A 383 -14.79 20.01 22.30
N ALA A 384 -14.93 19.82 23.60
CA ALA A 384 -14.95 20.92 24.57
C ALA A 384 -13.64 21.74 24.56
N TRP A 385 -12.50 21.10 24.32
CA TRP A 385 -11.21 21.80 24.23
C TRP A 385 -11.04 22.59 22.94
N PHE A 386 -11.58 22.13 21.82
CA PHE A 386 -11.57 22.79 20.52
C PHE A 386 -12.68 23.85 20.37
N ALA A 387 -13.69 23.86 21.25
CA ALA A 387 -14.79 24.80 21.17
C ALA A 387 -14.31 26.27 21.15
N PRO A 388 -14.90 27.12 20.31
CA PRO A 388 -14.59 28.57 20.28
C PRO A 388 -14.76 29.18 21.66
N ARG A 389 -13.83 30.03 22.06
CA ARG A 389 -13.84 30.75 23.34
C ARG A 389 -13.41 32.20 23.11
N ASP A 390 -13.96 33.10 23.91
CA ASP A 390 -13.45 34.47 23.99
C ASP A 390 -12.13 34.50 24.74
N GLU A 391 -11.03 34.46 24.00
CA GLU A 391 -9.67 34.42 24.53
C GLU A 391 -8.75 35.33 23.71
N GLY A 392 -7.62 35.71 24.26
CA GLY A 392 -6.60 36.51 23.58
C GLY A 392 -6.06 35.77 22.35
N ARG A 393 -5.66 36.51 21.31
CA ARG A 393 -5.13 35.98 20.03
C ARG A 393 -3.98 34.99 20.25
N LEU A 394 -3.05 35.26 21.18
CA LEU A 394 -1.93 34.39 21.48
C LEU A 394 -2.39 33.04 22.08
N SER A 395 -3.32 33.07 23.03
CA SER A 395 -3.91 31.88 23.65
C SER A 395 -4.63 31.01 22.63
N GLY A 396 -5.43 31.64 21.75
CA GLY A 396 -6.12 30.93 20.65
C GLY A 396 -5.12 30.29 19.67
N MET A 397 -4.03 30.97 19.34
CA MET A 397 -3.00 30.46 18.46
C MET A 397 -2.25 29.26 19.10
N VAL A 398 -1.85 29.35 20.35
CA VAL A 398 -1.18 28.25 21.09
C VAL A 398 -2.12 27.04 21.19
N ARG A 399 -3.40 27.26 21.50
CA ARG A 399 -4.39 26.19 21.54
C ARG A 399 -4.60 25.53 20.18
N GLY A 400 -4.65 26.34 19.11
CA GLY A 400 -4.74 25.83 17.74
C GLY A 400 -3.52 24.95 17.35
N LEU A 401 -2.31 25.41 17.66
CA LEU A 401 -1.10 24.61 17.44
C LEU A 401 -1.08 23.31 18.27
N ALA A 402 -1.47 23.39 19.55
CA ALA A 402 -1.58 22.21 20.40
C ALA A 402 -2.63 21.22 19.89
N SER A 403 -3.73 21.71 19.33
CA SER A 403 -4.75 20.91 18.65
C SER A 403 -4.22 20.18 17.43
N LEU A 404 -3.47 20.88 16.56
CA LEU A 404 -2.85 20.31 15.38
C LEU A 404 -1.81 19.25 15.77
N LEU A 405 -0.99 19.54 16.78
CA LEU A 405 0.00 18.58 17.29
C LEU A 405 -0.66 17.33 17.87
N LEU A 406 -1.70 17.50 18.69
CA LEU A 406 -2.45 16.36 19.24
C LEU A 406 -3.05 15.49 18.12
N THR A 407 -3.68 16.13 17.15
CA THR A 407 -4.26 15.42 15.99
C THR A 407 -3.17 14.67 15.22
N GLY A 408 -2.03 15.32 14.94
CA GLY A 408 -0.88 14.71 14.27
C GLY A 408 -0.35 13.49 15.01
N VAL A 409 -0.12 13.61 16.33
CA VAL A 409 0.39 12.51 17.17
C VAL A 409 -0.60 11.33 17.20
N VAL A 410 -1.90 11.59 17.36
CA VAL A 410 -2.92 10.53 17.38
C VAL A 410 -3.00 9.81 16.03
N VAL A 411 -2.96 10.55 14.92
CA VAL A 411 -2.94 9.98 13.57
C VAL A 411 -1.68 9.14 13.37
N GLU A 412 -0.51 9.67 13.71
CA GLU A 412 0.75 8.94 13.55
C GLU A 412 0.78 7.66 14.40
N ALA A 413 0.33 7.72 15.65
CA ALA A 413 0.19 6.55 16.50
C ALA A 413 -0.78 5.50 15.93
N ALA A 414 -1.90 5.93 15.36
CA ALA A 414 -2.87 5.04 14.73
C ALA A 414 -2.33 4.41 13.43
N LEU A 415 -1.52 5.13 12.67
CA LEU A 415 -0.93 4.67 11.42
C LEU A 415 0.32 3.80 11.61
N MET A 416 1.02 3.93 12.75
CA MET A 416 2.28 3.24 13.02
C MET A 416 2.21 1.72 12.82
N PRO A 417 1.22 0.97 13.32
CA PRO A 417 1.11 -0.47 13.09
C PRO A 417 1.05 -0.83 11.60
N ILE A 418 0.33 -0.03 10.82
CA ILE A 418 0.16 -0.24 9.38
C ILE A 418 1.46 0.08 8.64
N ALA A 419 2.13 1.18 9.01
CA ALA A 419 3.39 1.59 8.42
C ALA A 419 4.50 0.53 8.66
N VAL A 420 4.60 0.03 9.89
CA VAL A 420 5.56 -1.03 10.23
C VAL A 420 5.25 -2.32 9.49
N TYR A 421 3.97 -2.72 9.39
CA TYR A 421 3.57 -3.95 8.73
C TYR A 421 3.86 -3.95 7.22
N HIS A 422 3.64 -2.81 6.55
CA HIS A 422 3.78 -2.73 5.09
C HIS A 422 5.14 -2.20 4.61
N PHE A 423 5.77 -1.32 5.37
CA PHE A 423 6.99 -0.63 4.95
C PHE A 423 8.20 -0.94 5.82
N HIS A 424 8.03 -1.70 6.92
CA HIS A 424 9.10 -2.07 7.84
C HIS A 424 9.86 -0.86 8.43
N LYS A 425 9.21 0.30 8.49
CA LYS A 425 9.78 1.56 8.97
C LYS A 425 8.80 2.28 9.89
N ALA A 426 9.34 2.88 10.94
CA ALA A 426 8.63 3.81 11.81
C ALA A 426 9.34 5.17 11.76
N GLY A 427 8.60 6.25 11.49
CA GLY A 427 9.10 7.62 11.56
C GLY A 427 8.80 8.24 12.94
N LEU A 428 9.74 8.98 13.51
CA LEU A 428 9.53 9.64 14.79
C LEU A 428 9.14 11.12 14.67
N TYR A 429 9.48 11.75 13.56
CA TYR A 429 9.32 13.20 13.38
C TYR A 429 8.19 13.58 12.42
N GLY A 430 7.43 12.58 11.90
CA GLY A 430 6.41 12.80 10.91
C GLY A 430 5.32 13.78 11.35
N ALA A 431 4.84 13.67 12.60
CA ALA A 431 3.84 14.61 13.13
C ALA A 431 4.34 16.06 13.13
N ALA A 432 5.58 16.30 13.58
CA ALA A 432 6.17 17.63 13.60
C ALA A 432 6.39 18.19 12.18
N ALA A 433 6.91 17.37 11.28
CA ALA A 433 7.09 17.75 9.87
C ALA A 433 5.76 18.12 9.20
N ASN A 434 4.71 17.36 9.48
CA ASN A 434 3.38 17.55 8.91
C ASN A 434 2.68 18.84 9.37
N ILE A 435 2.97 19.35 10.58
CA ILE A 435 2.44 20.63 11.06
C ILE A 435 2.81 21.77 10.11
N VAL A 436 3.99 21.72 9.49
CA VAL A 436 4.46 22.76 8.56
C VAL A 436 4.19 22.35 7.12
N ALA A 437 4.49 21.10 6.75
CA ALA A 437 4.43 20.65 5.37
C ALA A 437 2.99 20.59 4.80
N ILE A 438 2.00 20.18 5.61
CA ILE A 438 0.61 20.11 5.17
C ILE A 438 0.03 21.51 4.88
N PRO A 439 0.11 22.51 5.80
CA PRO A 439 -0.32 23.87 5.48
C PRO A 439 0.44 24.50 4.32
N LEU A 440 1.76 24.30 4.24
CA LEU A 440 2.59 24.79 3.16
C LEU A 440 2.12 24.25 1.80
N THR A 441 1.89 22.94 1.71
CA THR A 441 1.44 22.30 0.46
C THR A 441 0.02 22.74 0.11
N THR A 442 -0.91 22.71 1.07
CA THR A 442 -2.34 22.91 0.81
C THR A 442 -2.72 24.37 0.59
N PHE A 443 -2.13 25.29 1.37
CA PHE A 443 -2.54 26.70 1.35
C PHE A 443 -1.54 27.62 0.63
N VAL A 444 -0.35 27.13 0.28
CA VAL A 444 0.65 27.93 -0.43
C VAL A 444 0.96 27.30 -1.78
N VAL A 445 1.52 26.08 -1.82
CA VAL A 445 1.98 25.45 -3.07
C VAL A 445 0.81 25.26 -4.05
N MET A 446 -0.25 24.56 -3.65
CA MET A 446 -1.38 24.28 -4.56
C MET A 446 -2.10 25.54 -5.07
N PRO A 447 -2.43 26.56 -4.24
CA PRO A 447 -3.02 27.79 -4.74
C PRO A 447 -2.09 28.58 -5.67
N LEU A 448 -0.78 28.65 -5.35
CA LEU A 448 0.20 29.32 -6.23
C LEU A 448 0.31 28.60 -7.56
N GLU A 449 0.40 27.28 -7.55
CA GLU A 449 0.46 26.47 -8.76
C GLU A 449 -0.79 26.63 -9.64
N ALA A 450 -1.97 26.57 -9.03
CA ALA A 450 -3.23 26.79 -9.74
C ALA A 450 -3.30 28.21 -10.33
N ALA A 451 -2.87 29.23 -9.58
CA ALA A 451 -2.80 30.61 -10.05
C ALA A 451 -1.76 30.78 -11.17
N ALA A 452 -0.59 30.15 -11.06
CA ALA A 452 0.44 30.18 -12.08
C ALA A 452 -0.06 29.60 -13.41
N LEU A 453 -0.70 28.41 -13.36
CA LEU A 453 -1.29 27.76 -14.53
C LEU A 453 -2.37 28.61 -15.19
N LEU A 454 -3.22 29.28 -14.41
CA LEU A 454 -4.25 30.16 -14.94
C LEU A 454 -3.66 31.45 -15.58
N LEU A 455 -2.66 32.05 -14.95
CA LEU A 455 -2.07 33.30 -15.38
C LEU A 455 -1.02 33.13 -16.49
N ASP A 456 -0.50 31.94 -16.70
CA ASP A 456 0.34 31.65 -17.87
C ASP A 456 -0.41 31.89 -19.20
N GLY A 457 -1.74 31.71 -19.21
CA GLY A 457 -2.57 32.00 -20.38
C GLY A 457 -2.56 33.47 -20.81
N VAL A 458 -2.23 34.39 -19.90
CA VAL A 458 -2.11 35.84 -20.13
C VAL A 458 -0.66 36.36 -19.97
N GLY A 459 0.31 35.44 -19.84
CA GLY A 459 1.73 35.78 -19.77
C GLY A 459 2.23 36.26 -18.39
N TRP A 460 1.42 36.19 -17.35
CA TRP A 460 1.74 36.70 -16.00
C TRP A 460 2.12 35.57 -15.01
N GLY A 461 2.31 34.35 -15.47
CA GLY A 461 2.64 33.19 -14.60
C GLY A 461 4.04 33.23 -13.98
N GLY A 462 5.02 33.88 -14.64
CA GLY A 462 6.43 33.87 -14.22
C GLY A 462 6.68 34.21 -12.74
N PRO A 463 6.22 35.33 -12.21
CA PRO A 463 6.40 35.66 -10.79
C PRO A 463 5.77 34.65 -9.83
N ILE A 464 4.66 34.03 -10.23
CA ILE A 464 3.96 33.05 -9.40
C ILE A 464 4.68 31.71 -9.43
N TRP A 465 5.22 31.30 -10.58
CA TRP A 465 6.10 30.13 -10.66
C TRP A 465 7.35 30.29 -9.80
N TRP A 466 7.94 31.51 -9.74
CA TRP A 466 9.04 31.79 -8.83
C TRP A 466 8.64 31.62 -7.35
N ALA A 467 7.46 32.11 -6.95
CA ALA A 467 6.96 31.90 -5.60
C ALA A 467 6.66 30.42 -5.30
N THR A 468 6.13 29.68 -6.27
CA THR A 468 5.89 28.23 -6.19
C THR A 468 7.22 27.49 -6.01
N ASP A 469 8.25 27.85 -6.78
CA ASP A 469 9.61 27.29 -6.65
C ASP A 469 10.18 27.48 -5.25
N LEU A 470 10.03 28.68 -4.69
CA LEU A 470 10.49 28.98 -3.33
C LEU A 470 9.77 28.13 -2.27
N ALA A 471 8.45 27.97 -2.40
CA ALA A 471 7.65 27.15 -1.49
C ALA A 471 8.05 25.65 -1.58
N LEU A 472 8.30 25.15 -2.79
CA LEU A 472 8.77 23.77 -3.00
C LEU A 472 10.21 23.55 -2.50
N ARG A 473 11.09 24.54 -2.62
CA ARG A 473 12.44 24.51 -1.99
C ARG A 473 12.32 24.39 -0.47
N LEU A 474 11.42 25.16 0.14
CA LEU A 474 11.16 25.08 1.57
C LEU A 474 10.63 23.71 1.97
N LEU A 475 9.70 23.12 1.22
CA LEU A 475 9.17 21.78 1.45
C LEU A 475 10.29 20.72 1.41
N LEU A 476 11.15 20.77 0.38
CA LEU A 476 12.28 19.84 0.26
C LEU A 476 13.33 20.07 1.35
N ALA A 477 13.60 21.32 1.72
CA ALA A 477 14.52 21.63 2.83
C ALA A 477 14.03 21.05 4.17
N ILE A 478 12.72 21.15 4.46
CA ILE A 478 12.10 20.51 5.62
C ILE A 478 12.28 18.99 5.55
N ALA A 479 11.99 18.38 4.40
CA ALA A 479 12.10 16.93 4.21
C ALA A 479 13.55 16.45 4.44
N HIS A 480 14.53 17.11 3.84
CA HIS A 480 15.95 16.75 4.02
C HIS A 480 16.45 16.99 5.46
N SER A 481 16.05 18.10 6.09
CA SER A 481 16.43 18.40 7.47
C SER A 481 15.91 17.32 8.45
N VAL A 482 14.64 16.93 8.28
CA VAL A 482 14.01 15.89 9.10
C VAL A 482 14.60 14.52 8.78
N ALA A 483 14.83 14.21 7.52
CA ALA A 483 15.44 12.93 7.10
C ALA A 483 16.88 12.75 7.61
N ALA A 484 17.63 13.85 7.78
CA ALA A 484 18.99 13.83 8.32
C ALA A 484 19.02 13.76 9.85
N ALA A 485 17.90 14.00 10.54
CA ALA A 485 17.84 13.95 11.99
C ALA A 485 18.07 12.52 12.51
N PRO A 486 18.81 12.34 13.62
CA PRO A 486 19.03 11.02 14.23
C PRO A 486 17.70 10.34 14.57
N GLY A 487 17.52 9.09 14.17
CA GLY A 487 16.27 8.35 14.41
C GLY A 487 15.06 8.82 13.59
N SER A 488 15.26 9.55 12.51
CA SER A 488 14.18 9.99 11.60
C SER A 488 13.37 8.82 11.04
N SER A 489 14.04 7.68 10.83
CA SER A 489 13.42 6.43 10.40
C SER A 489 14.07 5.29 11.17
N LEU A 490 13.26 4.46 11.80
CA LEU A 490 13.69 3.23 12.47
C LEU A 490 13.28 2.05 11.59
N ALA A 491 14.26 1.30 11.09
CA ALA A 491 14.00 0.05 10.38
C ALA A 491 13.60 -1.04 11.37
N LEU A 492 12.47 -1.71 11.12
CA LEU A 492 11.92 -2.77 11.96
C LEU A 492 11.74 -4.03 11.12
N PRO A 493 12.03 -5.22 11.67
CA PRO A 493 11.84 -6.47 10.95
C PRO A 493 10.37 -6.74 10.66
N SER A 494 10.11 -7.69 9.75
CA SER A 494 8.76 -8.10 9.40
C SER A 494 7.93 -8.48 10.62
N MET A 495 6.78 -7.82 10.80
CA MET A 495 5.84 -8.07 11.89
C MET A 495 4.98 -9.31 11.60
N PRO A 496 4.73 -10.20 12.58
CA PRO A 496 3.76 -11.28 12.43
C PRO A 496 2.36 -10.76 12.11
N SER A 497 1.71 -11.35 11.10
CA SER A 497 0.36 -10.91 10.68
C SER A 497 -0.69 -11.04 11.78
N ALA A 498 -0.55 -12.01 12.69
CA ALA A 498 -1.45 -12.14 13.84
C ALA A 498 -1.27 -11.00 14.85
N ALA A 499 -0.03 -10.53 15.09
CA ALA A 499 0.23 -9.37 15.93
C ALA A 499 -0.39 -8.10 15.33
N PHE A 500 -0.22 -7.91 14.03
CA PHE A 500 -0.88 -6.83 13.27
C PHE A 500 -2.40 -6.90 13.39
N ALA A 501 -3.01 -8.08 13.18
CA ALA A 501 -4.45 -8.27 13.28
C ALA A 501 -5.00 -7.92 14.70
N LEU A 502 -4.26 -8.30 15.75
CA LEU A 502 -4.62 -7.91 17.13
C LEU A 502 -4.58 -6.40 17.33
N MET A 503 -3.54 -5.74 16.80
CA MET A 503 -3.42 -4.27 16.91
C MET A 503 -4.56 -3.57 16.16
N VAL A 504 -4.91 -4.03 14.95
CA VAL A 504 -6.03 -3.50 14.18
C VAL A 504 -7.36 -3.73 14.91
N ALA A 505 -7.60 -4.93 15.42
CA ALA A 505 -8.82 -5.24 16.17
C ALA A 505 -8.94 -4.38 17.42
N GLY A 506 -7.85 -4.20 18.18
CA GLY A 506 -7.81 -3.34 19.35
C GLY A 506 -8.03 -1.87 19.02
N GLY A 507 -7.42 -1.38 17.95
CA GLY A 507 -7.60 -0.02 17.47
C GLY A 507 -9.03 0.28 17.03
N LEU A 508 -9.64 -0.62 16.25
CA LEU A 508 -11.05 -0.52 15.83
C LEU A 508 -11.97 -0.56 17.05
N TRP A 509 -11.73 -1.48 17.99
CA TRP A 509 -12.52 -1.55 19.23
C TRP A 509 -12.45 -0.23 20.02
N LEU A 510 -11.25 0.34 20.16
CA LEU A 510 -11.04 1.60 20.87
C LEU A 510 -11.72 2.79 20.17
N ALA A 511 -11.72 2.82 18.83
CA ALA A 511 -12.24 3.93 18.04
C ALA A 511 -13.76 3.90 17.88
N LEU A 512 -14.37 2.71 17.73
CA LEU A 512 -15.77 2.58 17.33
C LEU A 512 -16.77 2.52 18.47
N TRP A 513 -16.37 2.14 19.69
CA TRP A 513 -17.25 2.14 20.87
C TRP A 513 -17.17 3.44 21.66
N ARG A 514 -18.27 3.87 22.28
CA ARG A 514 -18.36 5.11 23.09
C ARG A 514 -18.31 4.86 24.59
N THR A 515 -18.83 3.74 25.06
CA THR A 515 -18.86 3.41 26.49
C THR A 515 -17.47 3.09 27.03
N ARG A 516 -17.36 2.95 28.38
CA ARG A 516 -16.08 2.57 29.03
C ARG A 516 -15.51 1.24 28.52
N TRP A 517 -16.31 0.38 27.91
CA TRP A 517 -15.90 -0.89 27.30
C TRP A 517 -14.93 -0.71 26.15
N ARG A 518 -14.89 0.47 25.53
CA ARG A 518 -13.87 0.81 24.50
C ARG A 518 -12.44 0.57 24.98
N ARG A 519 -12.17 0.74 26.30
CA ARG A 519 -10.83 0.57 26.90
C ARG A 519 -10.33 -0.87 26.81
N LEU A 520 -11.21 -1.86 26.66
CA LEU A 520 -10.82 -3.25 26.44
C LEU A 520 -10.02 -3.42 25.14
N GLY A 521 -10.19 -2.53 24.16
CA GLY A 521 -9.37 -2.52 22.94
C GLY A 521 -7.88 -2.27 23.18
N LEU A 522 -7.52 -1.67 24.33
CA LEU A 522 -6.12 -1.49 24.71
C LEU A 522 -5.41 -2.83 24.97
N LEU A 523 -6.15 -3.87 25.39
CA LEU A 523 -5.58 -5.18 25.69
C LEU A 523 -5.04 -5.87 24.41
N PRO A 524 -5.86 -6.14 23.36
CA PRO A 524 -5.33 -6.73 22.11
C PRO A 524 -4.31 -5.83 21.42
N LEU A 525 -4.45 -4.51 21.52
CA LEU A 525 -3.47 -3.57 20.97
C LEU A 525 -2.12 -3.70 21.69
N ALA A 526 -2.09 -3.75 23.03
CA ALA A 526 -0.88 -3.92 23.81
C ALA A 526 -0.25 -5.32 23.60
N ILE A 527 -1.08 -6.38 23.55
CA ILE A 527 -0.60 -7.75 23.27
C ILE A 527 0.03 -7.81 21.88
N GLY A 528 -0.64 -7.26 20.86
CA GLY A 528 -0.10 -7.22 19.49
C GLY A 528 1.20 -6.43 19.40
N ALA A 529 1.28 -5.27 20.06
CA ALA A 529 2.49 -4.44 20.10
C ALA A 529 3.65 -5.16 20.82
N ALA A 530 3.38 -5.77 21.98
CA ALA A 530 4.36 -6.55 22.71
C ALA A 530 4.84 -7.77 21.89
N TRP A 531 3.93 -8.47 21.21
CA TRP A 531 4.29 -9.59 20.34
C TRP A 531 5.18 -9.13 19.20
N ALA A 532 4.82 -8.04 18.50
CA ALA A 532 5.65 -7.49 17.43
C ALA A 532 7.04 -7.09 17.93
N TRP A 533 7.12 -6.44 19.10
CA TRP A 533 8.38 -6.02 19.72
C TRP A 533 9.27 -7.20 20.15
N LEU A 534 8.67 -8.27 20.68
CA LEU A 534 9.38 -9.46 21.14
C LEU A 534 9.73 -10.44 20.03
N THR A 535 9.21 -10.23 18.82
CA THR A 535 9.52 -11.10 17.67
C THR A 535 10.96 -10.85 17.22
N PRO A 536 11.83 -11.88 17.27
CA PRO A 536 13.21 -11.74 16.86
C PRO A 536 13.28 -11.50 15.34
N PRO A 537 14.20 -10.65 14.88
CA PRO A 537 14.45 -10.50 13.46
C PRO A 537 14.96 -11.81 12.83
N PRO A 538 14.70 -12.04 11.54
CA PRO A 538 15.20 -13.23 10.86
C PRO A 538 16.72 -13.23 10.77
N ASP A 539 17.34 -14.39 11.00
CA ASP A 539 18.79 -14.59 10.86
C ASP A 539 19.18 -14.83 9.39
N ILE A 540 18.29 -15.47 8.62
CA ILE A 540 18.48 -15.69 7.18
C ILE A 540 17.21 -15.36 6.42
N LEU A 541 17.37 -14.63 5.32
CA LEU A 541 16.34 -14.39 4.30
C LEU A 541 16.80 -14.99 2.98
N VAL A 542 15.97 -15.80 2.33
CA VAL A 542 16.25 -16.43 1.03
C VAL A 542 15.12 -16.11 0.07
N THR A 543 15.43 -15.58 -1.11
CA THR A 543 14.40 -15.32 -2.13
C THR A 543 13.90 -16.61 -2.78
N GLY A 544 12.66 -16.61 -3.26
CA GLY A 544 12.01 -17.79 -3.84
C GLY A 544 12.71 -18.38 -5.07
N ASP A 545 13.59 -17.62 -5.73
CA ASP A 545 14.45 -18.09 -6.82
C ASP A 545 15.78 -18.69 -6.32
N GLY A 546 16.09 -18.59 -5.02
CA GLY A 546 17.34 -19.06 -4.41
C GLY A 546 18.60 -18.29 -4.82
N ARG A 547 18.44 -17.18 -5.55
CA ARG A 547 19.57 -16.38 -6.06
C ARG A 547 20.10 -15.41 -5.03
N HIS A 548 19.21 -14.83 -4.24
CA HIS A 548 19.57 -13.83 -3.26
C HIS A 548 19.31 -14.36 -1.86
N MET A 549 20.29 -14.18 -1.01
CA MET A 549 20.25 -14.55 0.39
C MET A 549 20.86 -13.39 1.18
N ALA A 550 20.27 -13.10 2.31
CA ALA A 550 20.81 -12.19 3.31
C ALA A 550 21.00 -12.96 4.62
N VAL A 551 22.09 -12.71 5.29
CA VAL A 551 22.47 -13.40 6.54
C VAL A 551 22.79 -12.34 7.60
N ARG A 552 22.31 -12.53 8.81
CA ARG A 552 22.55 -11.62 9.93
C ARG A 552 23.91 -11.92 10.56
N ILE A 553 24.80 -10.93 10.59
CA ILE A 553 26.15 -11.02 11.15
C ILE A 553 26.42 -9.76 11.96
N GLY A 554 26.82 -9.89 13.22
CA GLY A 554 27.23 -8.77 14.06
C GLY A 554 26.18 -7.65 14.22
N GLY A 555 24.90 -7.98 14.21
CA GLY A 555 23.80 -7.02 14.29
C GLY A 555 23.38 -6.38 12.95
N GLY A 556 24.19 -6.52 11.89
CA GLY A 556 23.87 -6.12 10.52
C GLY A 556 23.32 -7.26 9.66
N LEU A 557 23.02 -6.98 8.41
CA LEU A 557 22.59 -7.95 7.42
C LEU A 557 23.57 -7.93 6.24
N ALA A 558 24.05 -9.11 5.81
CA ALA A 558 25.02 -9.26 4.74
C ALA A 558 24.45 -10.05 3.56
N LEU A 559 24.60 -9.52 2.35
CA LEU A 559 24.07 -10.09 1.10
C LEU A 559 25.05 -11.07 0.48
N LEU A 560 24.54 -12.21 0.00
CA LEU A 560 25.31 -13.24 -0.68
C LEU A 560 25.98 -12.75 -1.98
N ARG A 561 25.31 -11.87 -2.72
CA ARG A 561 25.77 -11.40 -4.05
C ARG A 561 25.91 -9.88 -4.10
N ASP A 562 27.03 -9.44 -4.65
CA ASP A 562 27.38 -8.04 -4.79
C ASP A 562 26.46 -7.32 -5.80
N ARG A 563 26.06 -8.03 -6.88
CA ARG A 563 25.16 -7.54 -7.93
C ARG A 563 23.73 -8.00 -7.70
N SER A 564 23.05 -7.44 -6.70
CA SER A 564 21.66 -7.81 -6.38
C SER A 564 20.62 -6.84 -6.91
N GLY A 565 21.02 -5.72 -7.50
CA GLY A 565 20.08 -4.63 -7.87
C GLY A 565 19.48 -3.93 -6.63
N ASP A 566 19.20 -2.63 -6.75
CA ASP A 566 18.77 -1.79 -5.62
C ASP A 566 17.49 -2.30 -4.97
N TYR A 567 16.48 -2.62 -5.78
CA TYR A 567 15.21 -3.16 -5.26
C TYR A 567 15.38 -4.40 -4.36
N THR A 568 16.23 -5.36 -4.78
CA THR A 568 16.43 -6.60 -4.01
C THR A 568 17.22 -6.33 -2.74
N ARG A 569 18.19 -5.42 -2.81
CA ARG A 569 19.00 -4.99 -1.66
C ARG A 569 18.12 -4.32 -0.61
N ASP A 570 17.34 -3.32 -1.02
CA ASP A 570 16.46 -2.57 -0.13
C ASP A 570 15.38 -3.46 0.47
N MET A 571 14.76 -4.32 -0.32
CA MET A 571 13.73 -5.26 0.14
C MET A 571 14.28 -6.25 1.18
N LEU A 572 15.49 -6.80 0.99
CA LEU A 572 16.09 -7.70 1.97
C LEU A 572 16.50 -6.94 3.25
N ALA A 573 17.04 -5.73 3.12
CA ALA A 573 17.39 -4.89 4.25
C ALA A 573 16.16 -4.51 5.08
N GLU A 574 15.10 -4.03 4.43
CA GLU A 574 13.84 -3.64 5.08
C GLU A 574 13.19 -4.82 5.81
N ASN A 575 13.04 -5.98 5.15
CA ASN A 575 12.47 -7.17 5.79
C ASN A 575 13.37 -7.74 6.91
N GLY A 576 14.67 -7.51 6.81
CA GLY A 576 15.63 -7.85 7.87
C GLY A 576 15.71 -6.84 9.02
N GLY A 577 15.03 -5.69 8.91
CA GLY A 577 15.02 -4.65 9.94
C GLY A 577 16.34 -3.89 10.04
N VAL A 578 17.01 -3.63 8.90
CA VAL A 578 18.22 -2.78 8.82
C VAL A 578 18.05 -1.71 7.73
N GLU A 579 18.74 -0.58 7.89
CA GLU A 579 18.67 0.48 6.88
C GLU A 579 19.43 0.12 5.62
N THR A 580 20.60 -0.50 5.77
CA THR A 580 21.47 -0.89 4.66
C THR A 580 22.02 -2.29 4.89
N ALA A 581 22.17 -3.05 3.80
CA ALA A 581 22.77 -4.37 3.85
C ALA A 581 24.24 -4.31 3.38
N LEU A 582 25.11 -5.01 4.09
CA LEU A 582 26.53 -5.17 3.80
C LEU A 582 26.76 -6.27 2.76
N LEU A 583 27.99 -6.47 2.32
CA LEU A 583 28.35 -7.60 1.46
C LEU A 583 28.90 -8.76 2.31
N LEU A 584 28.46 -9.99 2.00
CA LEU A 584 28.90 -11.17 2.72
C LEU A 584 30.40 -11.46 2.49
N THR A 585 30.92 -11.11 1.32
CA THR A 585 32.35 -11.23 0.98
C THR A 585 33.28 -10.40 1.84
N GLU A 586 32.77 -9.35 2.47
CA GLU A 586 33.53 -8.43 3.31
C GLU A 586 33.44 -8.79 4.82
N GLN A 587 32.64 -9.81 5.16
CA GLN A 587 32.40 -10.16 6.56
C GLN A 587 33.42 -11.18 7.08
N THR A 588 33.92 -10.94 8.29
CA THR A 588 34.74 -11.90 9.02
C THR A 588 33.91 -13.15 9.34
N GLY A 589 34.44 -14.34 9.04
CA GLY A 589 33.71 -15.62 9.20
C GLY A 589 33.01 -16.11 7.95
N ALA A 590 32.94 -15.32 6.87
CA ALA A 590 32.50 -15.78 5.57
C ALA A 590 33.67 -16.20 4.69
N ARG A 591 33.61 -17.40 4.15
CA ARG A 591 34.58 -17.94 3.18
C ARG A 591 33.88 -18.07 1.84
N CYS A 592 34.10 -17.09 0.98
CA CYS A 592 33.46 -17.00 -0.31
C CYS A 592 34.44 -17.27 -1.44
N THR A 593 34.06 -18.15 -2.34
CA THR A 593 34.64 -18.33 -3.66
C THR A 593 33.77 -17.65 -4.71
N ARG A 594 34.15 -17.71 -5.99
CA ARG A 594 33.32 -17.25 -7.09
C ARG A 594 31.97 -17.96 -7.15
N ASP A 595 31.92 -19.25 -6.76
CA ASP A 595 30.80 -20.16 -7.00
C ASP A 595 30.01 -20.51 -5.74
N ALA A 596 30.58 -20.36 -4.56
CA ALA A 596 29.94 -20.69 -3.29
C ALA A 596 30.47 -19.83 -2.14
N CYS A 597 29.64 -19.62 -1.13
CA CYS A 597 30.02 -19.06 0.16
C CYS A 597 29.66 -20.06 1.27
N ALA A 598 30.57 -20.22 2.21
CA ALA A 598 30.30 -20.84 3.51
C ALA A 598 30.46 -19.79 4.60
N VAL A 599 29.48 -19.65 5.47
CA VAL A 599 29.50 -18.72 6.59
C VAL A 599 29.23 -19.46 7.89
N ASP A 600 30.08 -19.24 8.88
CA ASP A 600 29.91 -19.74 10.23
C ASP A 600 29.30 -18.63 11.09
N LEU A 601 28.08 -18.86 11.58
CA LEU A 601 27.32 -17.92 12.40
C LEU A 601 27.34 -18.39 13.86
N GLU A 602 27.59 -17.49 14.78
CA GLU A 602 27.43 -17.75 16.19
C GLU A 602 26.25 -16.97 16.73
N THR A 603 25.19 -17.70 17.06
CA THR A 603 23.93 -17.11 17.51
C THR A 603 23.48 -17.84 18.78
N HIS A 604 23.31 -17.08 19.87
CA HIS A 604 22.87 -17.62 21.17
C HIS A 604 23.72 -18.80 21.70
N GLY A 605 25.04 -18.74 21.51
CA GLY A 605 25.98 -19.76 21.96
C GLY A 605 26.00 -21.04 21.10
N GLN A 606 25.26 -21.07 20.00
CA GLN A 606 25.28 -22.17 19.01
C GLN A 606 25.94 -21.71 17.72
N ARG A 607 26.72 -22.62 17.13
CA ARG A 607 27.36 -22.40 15.83
C ARG A 607 26.54 -23.03 14.72
N TRP A 608 26.20 -22.22 13.74
CA TRP A 608 25.43 -22.61 12.54
C TRP A 608 26.30 -22.41 11.32
N ARG A 609 26.42 -23.43 10.49
CA ARG A 609 27.12 -23.33 9.21
C ARG A 609 26.14 -23.26 8.07
N VAL A 610 26.20 -22.18 7.31
CA VAL A 610 25.36 -21.93 6.13
C VAL A 610 26.24 -22.03 4.90
N LEU A 611 25.84 -22.87 3.94
CA LEU A 611 26.47 -22.98 2.62
C LEU A 611 25.51 -22.44 1.55
N ALA A 612 25.97 -21.52 0.70
CA ALA A 612 25.16 -20.99 -0.37
C ALA A 612 25.91 -20.98 -1.71
N THR A 613 25.24 -21.38 -2.80
CA THR A 613 25.80 -21.25 -4.14
C THR A 613 25.64 -19.83 -4.68
N ARG A 614 26.72 -19.27 -5.29
CA ARG A 614 26.75 -17.89 -5.82
C ARG A 614 26.61 -17.81 -7.34
N SER A 615 26.91 -18.89 -8.04
CA SER A 615 26.89 -18.94 -9.50
C SER A 615 26.04 -20.09 -10.03
N SER A 616 25.70 -20.03 -11.31
CA SER A 616 25.08 -21.13 -12.03
C SER A 616 26.08 -22.25 -12.42
N TYR A 617 27.38 -22.08 -12.12
CA TYR A 617 28.41 -23.04 -12.43
C TYR A 617 28.26 -24.34 -11.59
N ARG A 618 28.49 -25.48 -12.18
CA ARG A 618 28.39 -26.76 -11.49
C ARG A 618 29.64 -27.00 -10.65
N LEU A 619 29.49 -27.02 -9.35
CA LEU A 619 30.52 -27.45 -8.42
C LEU A 619 30.75 -28.94 -8.57
N ASP A 620 31.97 -29.41 -8.28
CA ASP A 620 32.26 -30.86 -8.21
C ASP A 620 31.28 -31.55 -7.26
N ARG A 621 30.84 -32.75 -7.67
CA ARG A 621 29.79 -33.46 -6.93
C ARG A 621 30.26 -33.99 -5.58
N ALA A 622 31.51 -34.44 -5.50
CA ALA A 622 32.07 -34.99 -4.27
C ALA A 622 32.33 -33.84 -3.27
N GLU A 623 32.92 -32.74 -3.72
CA GLU A 623 33.18 -31.56 -2.90
C GLU A 623 31.88 -30.96 -2.39
N LEU A 624 30.86 -30.81 -3.26
CA LEU A 624 29.56 -30.30 -2.88
C LEU A 624 28.89 -31.19 -1.83
N THR A 625 28.92 -32.52 -2.03
CA THR A 625 28.32 -33.47 -1.08
C THR A 625 29.01 -33.40 0.28
N ALA A 626 30.34 -33.35 0.29
CA ALA A 626 31.12 -33.22 1.53
C ALA A 626 30.88 -31.86 2.23
N ALA A 627 30.74 -30.77 1.47
CA ALA A 627 30.38 -29.45 2.01
C ALA A 627 28.97 -29.43 2.57
N CYS A 628 27.99 -30.04 1.88
CA CYS A 628 26.61 -30.17 2.36
C CYS A 628 26.53 -30.90 3.69
N ALA A 629 27.27 -32.04 3.87
CA ALA A 629 27.24 -32.79 5.10
C ALA A 629 27.79 -32.06 6.32
N ARG A 630 28.63 -31.04 6.10
CA ARG A 630 29.19 -30.17 7.14
C ARG A 630 28.34 -28.96 7.44
N ALA A 631 27.36 -28.60 6.58
CA ALA A 631 26.49 -27.49 6.72
C ALA A 631 25.19 -27.84 7.45
N ASP A 632 24.67 -26.88 8.21
CA ASP A 632 23.35 -26.97 8.82
C ASP A 632 22.26 -26.56 7.83
N VAL A 633 22.51 -25.46 7.11
CA VAL A 633 21.60 -24.93 6.07
C VAL A 633 22.34 -24.84 4.75
N VAL A 634 21.69 -25.31 3.67
CA VAL A 634 22.21 -25.18 2.30
C VAL A 634 21.21 -24.45 1.42
N VAL A 635 21.68 -23.39 0.74
CA VAL A 635 20.86 -22.55 -0.16
C VAL A 635 21.39 -22.63 -1.59
N SER A 636 20.52 -22.82 -2.57
CA SER A 636 20.93 -22.89 -3.98
C SER A 636 19.81 -22.47 -4.94
N GLU A 637 20.18 -21.67 -5.96
CA GLU A 637 19.32 -21.36 -7.11
C GLU A 637 19.07 -22.57 -8.02
N ARG A 638 19.81 -23.67 -7.81
CA ARG A 638 19.75 -24.89 -8.61
C ARG A 638 19.19 -26.05 -7.78
N ARG A 639 18.66 -27.06 -8.46
CA ARG A 639 18.36 -28.34 -7.84
C ARG A 639 19.68 -29.02 -7.44
N LEU A 640 19.80 -29.33 -6.18
CA LEU A 640 20.97 -30.03 -5.64
C LEU A 640 20.80 -31.54 -5.71
N PRO A 641 21.91 -32.30 -5.84
CA PRO A 641 21.87 -33.75 -5.81
C PRO A 641 21.22 -34.33 -4.54
N GLY A 642 20.61 -35.50 -4.63
CA GLY A 642 20.03 -36.17 -3.46
C GLY A 642 21.06 -36.51 -2.37
N ALA A 643 22.34 -36.67 -2.75
CA ALA A 643 23.45 -36.87 -1.83
C ALA A 643 23.82 -35.64 -1.00
N CYS A 644 23.45 -34.42 -1.44
CA CYS A 644 23.60 -33.18 -0.65
C CYS A 644 22.56 -33.21 0.48
N ARG A 645 22.95 -33.61 1.66
CA ARG A 645 22.12 -33.74 2.88
C ARG A 645 22.72 -32.88 3.99
N PRO A 646 22.30 -31.59 4.14
CA PRO A 646 22.68 -30.79 5.29
C PRO A 646 22.09 -31.39 6.58
N ARG A 647 22.61 -30.94 7.73
CA ARG A 647 22.17 -31.42 9.05
C ARG A 647 20.74 -31.02 9.38
N TRP A 648 20.28 -29.85 8.89
CA TRP A 648 18.96 -29.35 9.21
C TRP A 648 18.12 -29.02 7.96
N LEU A 649 18.51 -28.05 7.14
CA LEU A 649 17.62 -27.50 6.10
C LEU A 649 18.30 -27.42 4.73
N LYS A 650 17.64 -27.94 3.71
CA LYS A 650 18.03 -27.85 2.31
C LYS A 650 17.05 -26.96 1.57
N LEU A 651 17.50 -25.80 1.09
CA LEU A 651 16.72 -24.84 0.31
C LEU A 651 17.27 -24.79 -1.12
N ASP A 652 16.86 -25.71 -1.95
CA ASP A 652 17.21 -25.74 -3.37
C ASP A 652 16.03 -25.31 -4.25
N ALA A 653 16.27 -25.15 -5.57
CA ALA A 653 15.25 -24.72 -6.51
C ALA A 653 13.98 -25.60 -6.50
N SER A 654 14.04 -26.87 -6.07
CA SER A 654 12.87 -27.75 -6.00
C SER A 654 11.98 -27.43 -4.79
N ILE A 655 12.60 -27.10 -3.68
CA ILE A 655 11.90 -26.70 -2.44
C ILE A 655 11.39 -25.26 -2.57
N LEU A 656 12.26 -24.33 -2.99
CA LEU A 656 11.94 -22.91 -3.09
C LEU A 656 10.80 -22.62 -4.09
N ARG A 657 10.65 -23.43 -5.15
CA ARG A 657 9.48 -23.31 -6.03
C ARG A 657 8.15 -23.61 -5.33
N ARG A 658 8.14 -24.47 -4.30
CA ARG A 658 6.94 -24.81 -3.53
C ARG A 658 6.69 -23.82 -2.40
N THR A 659 7.75 -23.46 -1.68
CA THR A 659 7.68 -22.61 -0.49
C THR A 659 7.69 -21.11 -0.81
N GLY A 660 8.11 -20.71 -2.03
CA GLY A 660 8.51 -19.35 -2.28
C GLY A 660 9.76 -18.99 -1.48
N GLY A 661 9.93 -17.70 -1.17
CA GLY A 661 11.01 -17.25 -0.31
C GLY A 661 10.86 -17.72 1.14
N VAL A 662 11.98 -17.71 1.87
CA VAL A 662 12.06 -18.29 3.22
C VAL A 662 12.76 -17.32 4.17
N ALA A 663 12.21 -17.18 5.38
CA ALA A 663 12.84 -16.51 6.52
C ALA A 663 13.12 -17.54 7.61
N ILE A 664 14.33 -17.54 8.15
CA ILE A 664 14.77 -18.47 9.18
C ILE A 664 15.21 -17.70 10.41
N THR A 665 14.73 -18.12 11.57
CA THR A 665 15.14 -17.59 12.87
C THR A 665 15.74 -18.74 13.70
N PHE A 666 17.03 -18.72 13.94
CA PHE A 666 17.74 -19.78 14.64
C PHE A 666 17.34 -19.90 16.11
N ARG A 667 17.10 -18.78 16.78
CA ARG A 667 16.70 -18.74 18.19
C ARG A 667 15.48 -19.60 18.49
N THR A 668 14.49 -19.59 17.61
CA THR A 668 13.22 -20.30 17.77
C THR A 668 13.15 -21.58 16.93
N GLY A 669 14.13 -21.83 16.05
CA GLY A 669 14.06 -22.89 15.04
C GLY A 669 12.96 -22.65 14.00
N GLN A 670 12.41 -21.45 13.90
CA GLN A 670 11.26 -21.14 13.06
C GLN A 670 11.70 -20.92 11.61
N VAL A 671 10.97 -21.57 10.70
CA VAL A 671 11.09 -21.39 9.25
C VAL A 671 9.75 -20.89 8.73
N ILE A 672 9.72 -19.64 8.25
CA ILE A 672 8.53 -19.03 7.67
C ILE A 672 8.70 -19.03 6.16
N THR A 673 7.65 -19.41 5.43
CA THR A 673 7.65 -19.46 3.96
C THR A 673 6.73 -18.42 3.38
N ALA A 674 7.07 -17.87 2.21
CA ALA A 674 6.25 -16.88 1.51
C ALA A 674 4.97 -17.51 0.95
N ARG A 675 5.02 -18.79 0.57
CA ARG A 675 3.85 -19.59 0.16
C ARG A 675 3.50 -20.58 1.24
N ARG A 676 2.22 -20.72 1.54
CA ARG A 676 1.73 -21.77 2.46
C ARG A 676 1.50 -23.06 1.69
N GLU A 677 1.68 -24.18 2.35
CA GLU A 677 1.34 -25.48 1.76
C GLU A 677 -0.19 -25.56 1.58
N GLY A 678 -0.62 -26.05 0.39
CA GLY A 678 -2.05 -26.12 0.05
C GLY A 678 -2.70 -24.79 -0.36
N ASP A 679 -1.94 -23.71 -0.50
CA ASP A 679 -2.48 -22.42 -0.91
C ASP A 679 -2.98 -22.46 -2.36
N ALA A 680 -4.31 -22.30 -2.51
CA ALA A 680 -5.05 -22.38 -3.77
C ALA A 680 -5.55 -21.04 -4.27
N HIS A 681 -4.97 -19.92 -3.83
CA HIS A 681 -5.34 -18.61 -4.35
C HIS A 681 -5.06 -18.51 -5.85
N PRO A 682 -5.93 -17.80 -6.61
CA PRO A 682 -5.89 -17.84 -8.07
C PRO A 682 -4.55 -17.42 -8.68
N TRP A 683 -3.85 -16.43 -8.12
CA TRP A 683 -2.55 -15.98 -8.65
C TRP A 683 -1.41 -16.98 -8.46
N LEU A 684 -1.59 -17.99 -7.58
CA LEU A 684 -0.63 -19.09 -7.39
C LEU A 684 -0.92 -20.30 -8.28
N VAL A 685 -2.20 -20.52 -8.64
CA VAL A 685 -2.69 -21.68 -9.40
C VAL A 685 -3.29 -21.32 -10.76
N ALA A 686 -3.10 -20.08 -11.22
CA ALA A 686 -3.71 -19.56 -12.44
C ALA A 686 -3.46 -20.45 -13.67
N ALA A 687 -4.39 -20.38 -14.62
CA ALA A 687 -4.23 -20.97 -15.94
C ALA A 687 -2.98 -20.41 -16.62
N LEU A 688 -1.98 -21.27 -16.82
CA LEU A 688 -0.70 -20.88 -17.38
C LEU A 688 -0.75 -20.89 -18.91
N VAL A 689 -0.36 -19.79 -19.53
CA VAL A 689 -0.18 -19.69 -20.98
C VAL A 689 1.27 -20.04 -21.32
N LYS A 690 1.46 -21.06 -22.16
CA LYS A 690 2.79 -21.36 -22.69
C LYS A 690 3.17 -20.28 -23.69
N PRO A 691 4.38 -19.69 -23.58
CA PRO A 691 4.83 -18.72 -24.57
C PRO A 691 4.91 -19.37 -25.97
N PRO A 692 4.66 -18.58 -27.04
CA PRO A 692 4.80 -19.09 -28.40
C PRO A 692 6.24 -19.57 -28.61
N PRO A 693 6.47 -20.61 -29.44
CA PRO A 693 7.79 -21.06 -29.79
C PRO A 693 8.57 -19.91 -30.46
N VAL A 694 9.79 -19.70 -30.02
CA VAL A 694 10.68 -18.71 -30.67
C VAL A 694 10.94 -19.23 -32.06
N ARG A 695 10.31 -18.65 -33.08
CA ARG A 695 10.73 -18.85 -34.47
C ARG A 695 12.07 -18.10 -34.62
N THR A 696 13.14 -18.89 -34.67
CA THR A 696 14.50 -18.42 -34.97
C THR A 696 14.55 -17.78 -36.35
#